data_b5f95d9b230a7325cd5a9071985cc040
#
_entry.id   b5f95d9b230a7325cd5a9071985cc040
#
_cell.length_a   1.000
_cell.length_b   1.000
_cell.length_c   1.000
_cell.angle_alpha   90.00
_cell.angle_beta   90.00
_cell.angle_gamma   90.00
#
_symmetry.space_group_name_H-M   'P 1'
#
loop_
_entity.id
_entity.type
_entity.pdbx_description
1 polymer ?
#
loop_
_entity_poly.entity_id
_entity_poly.type
_entity_poly.pdbx_seq_one_letter_code
_entity_poly.pdbx_strand_id
1 'polypeptide(L)'
;MTTFQEALRTMRPEQLRELIYLRPDAFYPTPPSWGSLGTRLSLAGSAARALRRLNAAELRLLEALGDVGAELSPVDTNSVPAARVPGAAERLRAMALIYGPDTAVQVAPGALSALPSGWRLGDQAPPNLDELLEGLSVRERSVLDTLAASGSVGTTRAATADADPTTPVATLIAKGLLIRVDATTVRLPRPVRDVLRGLPPREFPERAPAVDEPDQPAIDRNATGAGLDAVRKLRQLLLLLLESPVALNKDGSLGVRAHAGLTQALGFDPALLITAGESAGLLGRGSTDEADVLAATHDALSWLDATLADQWAILLAGWLASPWRTDKTPEHRLLSEPTHNPDVRHARRRIVEYAGPDQEARLLFHVPLMAANFSPQLIDATIAEAAFVGAIGGVGSSASTPLLALLSDGDVVEATKQLVPAEVSQLIAQGDMTLLAPGPLDAATAAVVEDIADLESPGLASMWRISDASLKRALDRGHDADSLHTWFKQHIMGEVPQAITFLIDDLSRTHGAIRAGSALSYIRCADPALLAVAAEHADLRILAPTVAVSPLPLPRLLHELQAAGLQPTAEDDHGASITIADEPTLVRATPSSLPRTASLSNGDVDKIVAALNSDTSQPSGVSEASTTDMLRAAARARRRVKVEYADSQGAQHTLTVIPLTVSVGVIDAQDTATQRVIRIPLRRVTTVTLV
;
A
#
# COMPACT_ATOMS: atom_id res chain seq x y z
N MET A 1 6.89 30.54 -33.11
CA MET A 1 6.25 29.72 -32.03
C MET A 1 7.35 28.98 -31.32
N THR A 2 7.46 29.12 -30.01
CA THR A 2 8.46 28.38 -29.21
C THR A 2 8.02 26.90 -29.16
N THR A 3 8.88 25.99 -29.59
CA THR A 3 8.60 24.55 -29.49
C THR A 3 8.73 24.08 -28.03
N PHE A 4 8.13 22.94 -27.69
CA PHE A 4 8.27 22.34 -26.34
C PHE A 4 9.74 22.15 -25.95
N GLN A 5 10.55 21.68 -26.88
CA GLN A 5 11.99 21.46 -26.65
C GLN A 5 12.75 22.79 -26.41
N GLU A 6 12.41 23.85 -27.16
CA GLU A 6 12.98 25.19 -26.93
C GLU A 6 12.57 25.75 -25.55
N ALA A 7 11.30 25.53 -25.15
CA ALA A 7 10.83 25.94 -23.83
C ALA A 7 11.59 25.21 -22.70
N LEU A 8 11.87 23.92 -22.84
CA LEU A 8 12.67 23.17 -21.88
C LEU A 8 14.10 23.73 -21.76
N ARG A 9 14.73 24.10 -22.88
CA ARG A 9 16.09 24.70 -22.91
C ARG A 9 16.16 26.06 -22.23
N THR A 10 15.07 26.81 -22.18
CA THR A 10 15.01 28.13 -21.54
C THR A 10 14.75 28.06 -20.03
N MET A 11 14.58 26.85 -19.48
CA MET A 11 14.40 26.66 -18.04
C MET A 11 15.64 27.08 -17.26
N ARG A 12 15.44 27.80 -16.15
CA ARG A 12 16.50 28.11 -15.21
C ARG A 12 16.94 26.85 -14.47
N PRO A 13 18.18 26.78 -13.98
CA PRO A 13 18.67 25.61 -13.24
C PRO A 13 17.76 25.17 -12.07
N GLU A 14 17.16 26.14 -11.37
CA GLU A 14 16.22 25.86 -10.25
C GLU A 14 14.95 25.19 -10.74
N GLN A 15 14.39 25.66 -11.86
CA GLN A 15 13.20 25.06 -12.47
C GLN A 15 13.49 23.66 -13.01
N LEU A 16 14.67 23.44 -13.55
CA LEU A 16 15.09 22.11 -14.00
C LEU A 16 15.28 21.15 -12.82
N ARG A 17 15.86 21.61 -11.70
CA ARG A 17 15.93 20.82 -10.47
C ARG A 17 14.53 20.45 -9.97
N GLU A 18 13.62 21.40 -9.90
CA GLU A 18 12.23 21.15 -9.52
C GLU A 18 11.58 20.11 -10.45
N LEU A 19 11.75 20.23 -11.76
CA LEU A 19 11.25 19.26 -12.74
C LEU A 19 11.82 17.86 -12.51
N ILE A 20 13.10 17.73 -12.18
CA ILE A 20 13.74 16.45 -11.86
C ILE A 20 13.04 15.79 -10.67
N TYR A 21 12.77 16.52 -9.59
CA TYR A 21 12.05 16.00 -8.41
C TYR A 21 10.58 15.66 -8.72
N LEU A 22 9.94 16.44 -9.59
CA LEU A 22 8.56 16.22 -9.97
C LEU A 22 8.38 15.08 -10.97
N ARG A 23 9.36 14.84 -11.84
CA ARG A 23 9.32 13.87 -12.95
C ARG A 23 10.59 13.00 -13.01
N PRO A 24 11.00 12.33 -11.90
CA PRO A 24 12.24 11.55 -11.85
C PRO A 24 12.30 10.45 -12.92
N ASP A 25 11.16 9.94 -13.34
CA ASP A 25 11.02 8.92 -14.37
C ASP A 25 11.56 9.35 -15.76
N ALA A 26 11.56 10.64 -16.06
CA ALA A 26 12.10 11.17 -17.33
C ALA A 26 13.62 11.34 -17.29
N PHE A 27 14.23 11.33 -16.09
CA PHE A 27 15.64 11.60 -15.87
C PHE A 27 16.47 10.35 -15.54
N TYR A 28 15.84 9.18 -15.40
CA TYR A 28 16.57 7.94 -15.20
C TYR A 28 16.34 6.96 -16.36
N PRO A 29 17.41 6.46 -17.01
CA PRO A 29 18.81 6.95 -16.95
C PRO A 29 18.94 8.39 -17.43
N THR A 30 20.05 9.08 -17.09
CA THR A 30 20.30 10.48 -17.48
C THR A 30 20.00 10.71 -18.96
N PRO A 31 19.16 11.70 -19.34
CA PRO A 31 18.86 11.97 -20.74
C PRO A 31 20.10 12.56 -21.44
N PRO A 32 20.47 12.04 -22.62
CA PRO A 32 21.70 12.50 -23.31
C PRO A 32 21.54 13.88 -23.96
N SER A 33 20.32 14.38 -24.13
CA SER A 33 20.03 15.66 -24.78
C SER A 33 18.67 16.20 -24.38
N TRP A 34 18.44 17.50 -24.61
CA TRP A 34 17.13 18.14 -24.46
C TRP A 34 16.05 17.52 -25.33
N GLY A 35 16.39 17.06 -26.54
CA GLY A 35 15.46 16.32 -27.41
C GLY A 35 15.03 14.99 -26.80
N SER A 36 15.98 14.25 -26.24
CA SER A 36 15.68 13.01 -25.53
C SER A 36 14.79 13.26 -24.29
N LEU A 37 15.08 14.31 -23.51
CA LEU A 37 14.25 14.69 -22.36
C LEU A 37 12.83 15.04 -22.80
N GLY A 38 12.68 15.90 -23.84
CA GLY A 38 11.37 16.27 -24.36
C GLY A 38 10.56 15.06 -24.82
N THR A 39 11.21 14.12 -25.51
CA THR A 39 10.56 12.84 -25.91
C THR A 39 10.10 12.04 -24.72
N ARG A 40 10.97 11.86 -23.69
CA ARG A 40 10.62 11.09 -22.49
C ARG A 40 9.46 11.72 -21.70
N LEU A 41 9.47 13.05 -21.52
CA LEU A 41 8.38 13.79 -20.87
C LEU A 41 7.04 13.65 -21.61
N SER A 42 7.09 13.50 -22.93
CA SER A 42 5.92 13.34 -23.80
C SER A 42 5.40 11.90 -23.88
N LEU A 43 6.15 10.90 -23.39
CA LEU A 43 5.68 9.51 -23.38
C LEU A 43 4.41 9.38 -22.54
N ALA A 44 3.40 8.66 -23.06
CA ALA A 44 2.11 8.46 -22.40
C ALA A 44 2.25 7.93 -20.96
N GLY A 45 3.15 6.98 -20.72
CA GLY A 45 3.39 6.44 -19.38
C GLY A 45 4.01 7.45 -18.42
N SER A 46 4.90 8.34 -18.89
CA SER A 46 5.49 9.40 -18.09
C SER A 46 4.47 10.51 -17.81
N ALA A 47 3.74 10.95 -18.83
CA ALA A 47 2.66 11.92 -18.68
C ALA A 47 1.57 11.41 -17.72
N ALA A 48 1.15 10.15 -17.83
CA ALA A 48 0.16 9.55 -16.92
C ALA A 48 0.62 9.53 -15.45
N ARG A 49 1.91 9.28 -15.18
CA ARG A 49 2.47 9.39 -13.83
C ARG A 49 2.41 10.82 -13.29
N ALA A 50 2.72 11.81 -14.15
CA ALA A 50 2.59 13.22 -13.79
C ALA A 50 1.13 13.61 -13.48
N LEU A 51 0.20 13.22 -14.35
CA LEU A 51 -1.23 13.51 -14.17
C LEU A 51 -1.81 12.97 -12.87
N ARG A 52 -1.35 11.80 -12.39
CA ARG A 52 -1.78 11.23 -11.09
C ARG A 52 -1.36 12.08 -9.88
N ARG A 53 -0.46 13.05 -10.06
CA ARG A 53 0.02 13.95 -9.00
C ARG A 53 -0.66 15.32 -9.04
N LEU A 54 -1.56 15.56 -10.01
CA LEU A 54 -2.31 16.80 -10.14
C LEU A 54 -3.51 16.81 -9.18
N ASN A 55 -3.78 17.98 -8.63
CA ASN A 55 -5.02 18.23 -7.92
C ASN A 55 -6.18 18.57 -8.89
N ALA A 56 -7.37 18.71 -8.35
CA ALA A 56 -8.57 18.95 -9.15
C ALA A 56 -8.54 20.31 -9.90
N ALA A 57 -7.95 21.34 -9.32
CA ALA A 57 -7.83 22.65 -9.99
C ALA A 57 -6.84 22.61 -11.15
N GLU A 58 -5.67 21.99 -10.94
CA GLU A 58 -4.65 21.80 -11.97
C GLU A 58 -5.18 20.95 -13.13
N LEU A 59 -5.91 19.89 -12.81
CA LEU A 59 -6.49 19.00 -13.82
C LEU A 59 -7.60 19.70 -14.63
N ARG A 60 -8.48 20.47 -13.98
CA ARG A 60 -9.49 21.30 -14.67
C ARG A 60 -8.85 22.31 -15.60
N LEU A 61 -7.76 22.95 -15.16
CA LEU A 61 -7.04 23.90 -16.03
C LEU A 61 -6.46 23.17 -17.24
N LEU A 62 -5.85 22.01 -17.06
CA LEU A 62 -5.29 21.24 -18.17
C LEU A 62 -6.38 20.79 -19.16
N GLU A 63 -7.54 20.31 -18.67
CA GLU A 63 -8.69 19.96 -19.51
C GLU A 63 -9.22 21.18 -20.29
N ALA A 64 -9.40 22.32 -19.60
CA ALA A 64 -9.91 23.54 -20.22
C ALA A 64 -8.96 24.10 -21.29
N LEU A 65 -7.64 24.05 -21.06
CA LEU A 65 -6.65 24.41 -22.08
C LEU A 65 -6.73 23.50 -23.30
N GLY A 66 -6.99 22.20 -23.09
CA GLY A 66 -7.24 21.27 -24.21
C GLY A 66 -8.49 21.61 -25.02
N ASP A 67 -9.57 21.97 -24.33
CA ASP A 67 -10.86 22.31 -24.98
C ASP A 67 -10.77 23.56 -25.84
N VAL A 68 -9.92 24.53 -25.48
CA VAL A 68 -9.65 25.73 -26.30
C VAL A 68 -8.54 25.52 -27.34
N GLY A 69 -7.97 24.31 -27.43
CA GLY A 69 -6.98 23.94 -28.44
C GLY A 69 -5.55 24.39 -28.15
N ALA A 70 -5.19 24.54 -26.90
CA ALA A 70 -3.85 24.92 -26.47
C ALA A 70 -2.73 23.90 -26.84
N GLU A 71 -3.09 22.68 -27.30
CA GLU A 71 -2.13 21.76 -27.93
C GLU A 71 -1.70 22.18 -29.33
N LEU A 72 -2.52 22.97 -30.03
CA LEU A 72 -2.32 23.32 -31.42
C LEU A 72 -1.78 24.73 -31.61
N SER A 73 -2.23 25.65 -30.78
CA SER A 73 -1.88 27.07 -30.87
C SER A 73 -1.79 27.67 -29.46
N PRO A 74 -0.89 28.65 -29.25
CA PRO A 74 -0.80 29.36 -28.00
C PRO A 74 -2.14 30.01 -27.61
N VAL A 75 -2.46 29.95 -26.31
CA VAL A 75 -3.71 30.50 -25.74
C VAL A 75 -3.34 31.42 -24.58
N ASP A 76 -4.04 32.56 -24.47
CA ASP A 76 -3.93 33.42 -23.29
C ASP A 76 -4.71 32.79 -22.13
N THR A 77 -4.04 32.51 -21.02
CA THR A 77 -4.65 31.93 -19.82
C THR A 77 -5.75 32.80 -19.23
N ASN A 78 -5.73 34.13 -19.42
CA ASN A 78 -6.80 35.02 -18.99
C ASN A 78 -8.13 34.71 -19.65
N SER A 79 -8.12 34.08 -20.85
CA SER A 79 -9.33 33.65 -21.55
C SER A 79 -9.93 32.35 -20.96
N VAL A 80 -9.22 31.66 -20.09
CA VAL A 80 -9.60 30.37 -19.50
C VAL A 80 -10.00 30.55 -18.04
N PRO A 81 -11.30 30.44 -17.66
CA PRO A 81 -11.75 30.68 -16.29
C PRO A 81 -11.04 29.79 -15.26
N ALA A 82 -10.72 28.54 -15.58
CA ALA A 82 -10.00 27.61 -14.72
C ALA A 82 -8.57 28.08 -14.35
N ALA A 83 -7.96 28.97 -15.15
CA ALA A 83 -6.64 29.54 -14.86
C ALA A 83 -6.64 30.55 -13.71
N ARG A 84 -7.82 30.97 -13.23
CA ARG A 84 -7.95 31.92 -12.11
C ARG A 84 -7.64 31.30 -10.75
N VAL A 85 -7.45 29.98 -10.67
CA VAL A 85 -7.03 29.30 -9.45
C VAL A 85 -5.53 29.54 -9.26
N PRO A 86 -5.11 30.23 -8.18
CA PRO A 86 -3.71 30.54 -7.94
C PRO A 86 -2.84 29.29 -7.87
N GLY A 87 -1.64 29.33 -8.47
CA GLY A 87 -0.68 28.25 -8.43
C GLY A 87 -0.91 27.11 -9.43
N ALA A 88 -2.10 26.98 -10.02
CA ALA A 88 -2.41 25.86 -10.92
C ALA A 88 -1.54 25.88 -12.19
N ALA A 89 -1.41 27.04 -12.83
CA ALA A 89 -0.59 27.20 -14.04
C ALA A 89 0.89 27.02 -13.76
N GLU A 90 1.38 27.57 -12.63
CA GLU A 90 2.77 27.43 -12.18
C GLU A 90 3.12 25.96 -11.94
N ARG A 91 2.24 25.21 -11.29
CA ARG A 91 2.44 23.79 -11.01
C ARG A 91 2.47 22.96 -12.29
N LEU A 92 1.56 23.22 -13.22
CA LEU A 92 1.55 22.54 -14.52
C LEU A 92 2.84 22.84 -15.32
N ARG A 93 3.37 24.07 -15.26
CA ARG A 93 4.69 24.42 -15.87
C ARG A 93 5.84 23.72 -15.18
N ALA A 94 5.87 23.70 -13.86
CA ALA A 94 6.91 23.01 -13.09
C ALA A 94 6.98 21.51 -13.42
N MET A 95 5.84 20.91 -13.76
CA MET A 95 5.75 19.51 -14.22
C MET A 95 5.96 19.34 -15.74
N ALA A 96 6.24 20.42 -16.46
CA ALA A 96 6.35 20.41 -17.93
C ALA A 96 5.12 19.80 -18.64
N LEU A 97 3.91 20.02 -18.11
CA LEU A 97 2.64 19.65 -18.73
C LEU A 97 2.07 20.78 -19.58
N ILE A 98 2.45 22.02 -19.29
CA ILE A 98 2.23 23.20 -20.13
C ILE A 98 3.54 23.97 -20.26
N TYR A 99 3.65 24.81 -21.27
CA TYR A 99 4.82 25.65 -21.51
C TYR A 99 4.44 27.00 -22.13
N GLY A 100 5.33 27.96 -22.12
CA GLY A 100 5.11 29.33 -22.60
C GLY A 100 4.64 30.28 -21.50
N PRO A 101 4.66 31.62 -21.79
CA PRO A 101 4.16 32.65 -20.89
C PRO A 101 2.63 32.61 -20.78
N ASP A 102 2.04 33.28 -19.77
CA ASP A 102 0.60 33.30 -19.54
C ASP A 102 -0.21 33.83 -20.73
N THR A 103 0.36 34.74 -21.51
CA THR A 103 -0.26 35.29 -22.72
C THR A 103 -0.21 34.34 -23.93
N ALA A 104 0.57 33.25 -23.85
CA ALA A 104 0.80 32.33 -24.96
C ALA A 104 1.12 30.91 -24.47
N VAL A 105 0.27 30.34 -23.62
CA VAL A 105 0.44 29.00 -23.05
C VAL A 105 0.06 27.93 -24.07
N GLN A 106 0.87 26.86 -24.11
CA GLN A 106 0.58 25.65 -24.85
C GLN A 106 0.62 24.42 -23.95
N VAL A 107 -0.17 23.39 -24.25
CA VAL A 107 -0.12 22.09 -23.61
C VAL A 107 1.01 21.25 -24.20
N ALA A 108 1.80 20.62 -23.35
CA ALA A 108 2.90 19.77 -23.77
C ALA A 108 2.40 18.55 -24.57
N PRO A 109 3.17 18.08 -25.57
CA PRO A 109 2.80 16.89 -26.35
C PRO A 109 2.58 15.69 -25.44
N GLY A 110 1.52 14.93 -25.71
CA GLY A 110 1.18 13.72 -24.96
C GLY A 110 0.44 13.94 -23.62
N ALA A 111 0.40 15.16 -23.06
CA ALA A 111 -0.22 15.41 -21.77
C ALA A 111 -1.72 15.07 -21.74
N LEU A 112 -2.51 15.57 -22.70
CA LEU A 112 -3.95 15.28 -22.75
C LEU A 112 -4.25 13.86 -23.24
N SER A 113 -3.41 13.30 -24.09
CA SER A 113 -3.59 11.91 -24.56
C SER A 113 -3.33 10.86 -23.48
N ALA A 114 -2.61 11.24 -22.42
CA ALA A 114 -2.35 10.39 -21.26
C ALA A 114 -3.50 10.40 -20.22
N LEU A 115 -4.50 11.27 -20.36
CA LEU A 115 -5.71 11.23 -19.55
C LEU A 115 -6.46 9.91 -19.80
N PRO A 116 -7.10 9.33 -18.79
CA PRO A 116 -7.96 8.17 -18.98
C PRO A 116 -9.05 8.44 -20.02
N SER A 117 -9.31 7.49 -20.89
CA SER A 117 -10.35 7.61 -21.92
C SER A 117 -11.69 7.97 -21.30
N GLY A 118 -12.38 8.97 -21.87
CA GLY A 118 -13.70 9.41 -21.42
C GLY A 118 -13.75 10.05 -20.03
N TRP A 119 -12.62 10.30 -19.40
CA TRP A 119 -12.59 10.91 -18.08
C TRP A 119 -12.61 12.43 -18.16
N ARG A 120 -13.54 13.06 -17.43
CA ARG A 120 -13.64 14.51 -17.29
C ARG A 120 -14.06 14.87 -15.86
N LEU A 121 -13.35 15.82 -15.25
CA LEU A 121 -13.66 16.32 -13.90
C LEU A 121 -15.00 17.04 -13.84
N GLY A 122 -15.29 17.82 -14.87
CA GLY A 122 -16.49 18.65 -14.96
C GLY A 122 -17.77 17.92 -15.33
N ASP A 123 -17.74 16.58 -15.54
CA ASP A 123 -18.96 15.82 -15.82
C ASP A 123 -19.91 15.86 -14.62
N GLN A 124 -21.16 16.26 -14.84
CA GLN A 124 -22.22 16.26 -13.84
C GLN A 124 -23.12 15.05 -14.03
N ALA A 125 -23.68 14.56 -12.91
CA ALA A 125 -24.74 13.58 -12.97
C ALA A 125 -26.00 14.20 -13.56
N PRO A 126 -26.70 13.52 -14.49
CA PRO A 126 -28.04 13.98 -14.88
C PRO A 126 -28.96 13.95 -13.65
N PRO A 127 -29.94 14.88 -13.56
CA PRO A 127 -30.92 14.83 -12.50
C PRO A 127 -31.67 13.49 -12.54
N ASN A 128 -31.99 12.92 -11.36
CA ASN A 128 -32.67 11.64 -11.19
C ASN A 128 -31.94 10.44 -11.85
N LEU A 129 -30.62 10.39 -11.70
CA LEU A 129 -29.77 9.35 -12.33
C LEU A 129 -30.28 7.94 -12.03
N ASP A 130 -30.65 7.63 -10.78
CA ASP A 130 -31.11 6.31 -10.37
C ASP A 130 -32.41 5.93 -11.08
N GLU A 131 -33.40 6.82 -11.13
CA GLU A 131 -34.67 6.61 -11.87
C GLU A 131 -34.43 6.41 -13.36
N LEU A 132 -33.49 7.19 -13.95
CA LEU A 132 -33.13 7.06 -15.35
C LEU A 132 -32.48 5.69 -15.64
N LEU A 133 -31.65 5.19 -14.73
CA LEU A 133 -31.00 3.88 -14.87
C LEU A 133 -31.97 2.71 -14.67
N GLU A 134 -32.94 2.83 -13.76
CA GLU A 134 -34.00 1.85 -13.57
C GLU A 134 -34.95 1.76 -14.75
N GLY A 135 -35.25 2.89 -15.38
CA GLY A 135 -36.15 2.98 -16.54
C GLY A 135 -35.53 2.61 -17.90
N LEU A 136 -34.34 1.97 -17.93
CA LEU A 136 -33.69 1.58 -19.16
C LEU A 136 -34.22 0.27 -19.74
N SER A 137 -34.35 0.22 -21.07
CA SER A 137 -34.51 -1.06 -21.76
C SER A 137 -33.24 -1.92 -21.68
N VAL A 138 -33.38 -3.23 -21.87
CA VAL A 138 -32.25 -4.18 -21.87
C VAL A 138 -31.15 -3.77 -22.86
N ARG A 139 -31.55 -3.22 -24.03
CA ARG A 139 -30.59 -2.77 -25.04
C ARG A 139 -29.84 -1.50 -24.61
N GLU A 140 -30.53 -0.52 -24.04
CA GLU A 140 -29.93 0.70 -23.52
C GLU A 140 -28.94 0.39 -22.38
N ARG A 141 -29.35 -0.50 -21.45
CA ARG A 141 -28.50 -0.94 -20.34
C ARG A 141 -27.24 -1.65 -20.85
N SER A 142 -27.35 -2.56 -21.82
CA SER A 142 -26.23 -3.26 -22.41
C SER A 142 -25.19 -2.33 -23.06
N VAL A 143 -25.65 -1.24 -23.70
CA VAL A 143 -24.75 -0.21 -24.26
C VAL A 143 -23.95 0.48 -23.15
N LEU A 144 -24.62 0.89 -22.08
CA LEU A 144 -23.95 1.55 -20.95
C LEU A 144 -22.96 0.63 -20.23
N ASP A 145 -23.35 -0.62 -19.97
CA ASP A 145 -22.50 -1.61 -19.30
C ASP A 145 -21.25 -1.93 -20.13
N THR A 146 -21.41 -2.05 -21.45
CA THR A 146 -20.29 -2.23 -22.39
C THR A 146 -19.33 -1.04 -22.35
N LEU A 147 -19.83 0.18 -22.34
CA LEU A 147 -19.01 1.38 -22.25
C LEU A 147 -18.35 1.51 -20.87
N ALA A 148 -19.06 1.19 -19.80
CA ALA A 148 -18.52 1.20 -18.46
C ALA A 148 -17.35 0.20 -18.30
N ALA A 149 -17.42 -0.94 -18.96
CA ALA A 149 -16.36 -1.96 -18.94
C ALA A 149 -15.17 -1.62 -19.86
N SER A 150 -15.41 -0.91 -20.99
CA SER A 150 -14.44 -0.74 -22.08
C SER A 150 -13.79 0.65 -22.20
N GLY A 151 -13.72 1.43 -21.11
CA GLY A 151 -13.02 2.73 -21.13
C GLY A 151 -13.91 3.95 -21.43
N SER A 152 -15.23 3.78 -21.40
CA SER A 152 -16.23 4.87 -21.43
C SER A 152 -16.37 5.65 -22.74
N VAL A 153 -15.72 5.23 -23.82
CA VAL A 153 -15.82 5.84 -25.15
C VAL A 153 -16.20 4.79 -26.18
N GLY A 154 -17.14 5.11 -27.04
CA GLY A 154 -17.59 4.21 -28.10
C GLY A 154 -17.78 4.95 -29.42
N THR A 155 -17.58 4.24 -30.54
CA THR A 155 -17.82 4.77 -31.89
C THR A 155 -19.07 4.13 -32.50
N THR A 156 -19.99 4.96 -32.99
CA THR A 156 -21.22 4.51 -33.61
C THR A 156 -21.79 5.55 -34.56
N ARG A 157 -22.38 5.11 -35.67
CA ARG A 157 -23.11 6.01 -36.60
C ARG A 157 -24.37 6.58 -35.97
N ALA A 158 -24.93 5.95 -34.93
CA ALA A 158 -26.09 6.48 -34.22
C ALA A 158 -25.76 7.69 -33.30
N ALA A 159 -24.51 8.15 -33.30
CA ALA A 159 -24.11 9.39 -32.62
C ALA A 159 -24.37 10.65 -33.48
N THR A 160 -24.67 10.52 -34.76
CA THR A 160 -24.97 11.70 -35.64
C THR A 160 -26.17 12.50 -35.14
N ALA A 161 -26.23 13.81 -35.49
CA ALA A 161 -27.35 14.65 -35.09
C ALA A 161 -28.66 14.21 -35.77
N ASP A 162 -28.56 13.62 -36.97
CA ASP A 162 -29.67 13.15 -37.80
C ASP A 162 -29.98 11.66 -37.58
N ALA A 163 -29.41 11.03 -36.51
CA ALA A 163 -29.69 9.63 -36.19
C ALA A 163 -31.16 9.45 -35.79
N ASP A 164 -31.73 8.30 -36.13
CA ASP A 164 -33.06 7.92 -35.70
C ASP A 164 -33.18 8.02 -34.17
N PRO A 165 -34.07 8.89 -33.64
CA PRO A 165 -34.22 9.14 -32.21
C PRO A 165 -34.67 7.91 -31.42
N THR A 166 -35.15 6.85 -32.09
CA THR A 166 -35.58 5.58 -31.45
C THR A 166 -34.40 4.63 -31.18
N THR A 167 -33.21 4.95 -31.69
CA THR A 167 -32.02 4.12 -31.42
C THR A 167 -31.60 4.22 -29.98
N PRO A 168 -31.11 3.13 -29.37
CA PRO A 168 -30.66 3.14 -27.96
C PRO A 168 -29.66 4.26 -27.66
N VAL A 169 -28.71 4.52 -28.56
CA VAL A 169 -27.70 5.57 -28.39
C VAL A 169 -28.30 6.97 -28.41
N ALA A 170 -29.21 7.26 -29.37
CA ALA A 170 -29.87 8.55 -29.45
C ALA A 170 -30.74 8.83 -28.21
N THR A 171 -31.48 7.80 -27.73
CA THR A 171 -32.28 7.88 -26.50
C THR A 171 -31.40 8.15 -25.28
N LEU A 172 -30.27 7.47 -25.16
CA LEU A 172 -29.32 7.67 -24.05
C LEU A 172 -28.68 9.06 -24.07
N ILE A 173 -28.39 9.60 -25.25
CA ILE A 173 -27.94 11.01 -25.41
C ILE A 173 -29.03 11.99 -24.98
N ALA A 174 -30.26 11.76 -25.37
CA ALA A 174 -31.39 12.61 -24.98
C ALA A 174 -31.66 12.60 -23.48
N LYS A 175 -31.45 11.45 -22.82
CA LYS A 175 -31.52 11.28 -21.34
C LYS A 175 -30.32 11.86 -20.59
N GLY A 176 -29.27 12.34 -21.28
CA GLY A 176 -28.02 12.81 -20.67
C GLY A 176 -27.13 11.69 -20.10
N LEU A 177 -27.46 10.43 -20.37
CA LEU A 177 -26.66 9.26 -19.94
C LEU A 177 -25.47 8.99 -20.87
N LEU A 178 -25.44 9.57 -22.05
CA LEU A 178 -24.29 9.63 -22.95
C LEU A 178 -24.09 11.07 -23.46
N ILE A 179 -22.84 11.45 -23.61
CA ILE A 179 -22.42 12.72 -24.20
C ILE A 179 -21.94 12.45 -25.62
N ARG A 180 -22.48 13.21 -26.60
CA ARG A 180 -21.95 13.21 -27.95
C ARG A 180 -20.64 14.00 -27.99
N VAL A 181 -19.54 13.33 -28.33
CA VAL A 181 -18.23 13.96 -28.50
C VAL A 181 -18.10 14.53 -29.93
N ASP A 182 -18.48 13.73 -30.92
CA ASP A 182 -18.48 14.10 -32.33
C ASP A 182 -19.55 13.33 -33.10
N ALA A 183 -19.53 13.38 -34.43
CA ALA A 183 -20.54 12.75 -35.30
C ALA A 183 -20.60 11.21 -35.17
N THR A 184 -19.55 10.57 -34.68
CA THR A 184 -19.45 9.10 -34.57
C THR A 184 -19.04 8.61 -33.19
N THR A 185 -18.68 9.51 -32.29
CA THR A 185 -18.14 9.17 -30.96
C THR A 185 -19.08 9.61 -29.84
N VAL A 186 -19.36 8.69 -28.94
CA VAL A 186 -20.09 8.94 -27.69
C VAL A 186 -19.21 8.66 -26.51
N ARG A 187 -19.44 9.35 -25.41
CA ARG A 187 -18.73 9.18 -24.17
C ARG A 187 -19.72 9.00 -23.03
N LEU A 188 -19.43 8.02 -22.16
CA LEU A 188 -20.18 7.81 -20.93
C LEU A 188 -19.70 8.83 -19.88
N PRO A 189 -20.59 9.70 -19.36
CA PRO A 189 -20.22 10.64 -18.29
C PRO A 189 -19.68 9.91 -17.07
N ARG A 190 -18.68 10.48 -16.42
CA ARG A 190 -18.05 9.87 -15.22
C ARG A 190 -19.06 9.50 -14.13
N PRO A 191 -20.01 10.34 -13.70
CA PRO A 191 -20.95 9.96 -12.64
C PRO A 191 -21.81 8.75 -13.02
N VAL A 192 -22.26 8.67 -14.27
CA VAL A 192 -23.02 7.52 -14.78
C VAL A 192 -22.18 6.26 -14.77
N ARG A 193 -20.92 6.36 -15.22
CA ARG A 193 -19.95 5.25 -15.18
C ARG A 193 -19.73 4.75 -13.74
N ASP A 194 -19.54 5.66 -12.81
CA ASP A 194 -19.23 5.33 -11.42
C ASP A 194 -20.40 4.56 -10.79
N VAL A 195 -21.64 4.99 -10.97
CA VAL A 195 -22.84 4.26 -10.51
C VAL A 195 -22.95 2.87 -11.16
N LEU A 196 -22.69 2.76 -12.46
CA LEU A 196 -22.70 1.46 -13.15
C LEU A 196 -21.63 0.50 -12.64
N ARG A 197 -20.55 1.01 -12.06
CA ARG A 197 -19.49 0.24 -11.42
C ARG A 197 -19.70 0.02 -9.92
N GLY A 198 -20.85 0.42 -9.37
CA GLY A 198 -21.16 0.32 -7.95
C GLY A 198 -20.42 1.33 -7.07
N LEU A 199 -19.88 2.40 -7.65
CA LEU A 199 -19.28 3.50 -6.92
C LEU A 199 -20.31 4.63 -6.72
N PRO A 200 -20.30 5.32 -5.57
CA PRO A 200 -21.17 6.47 -5.37
C PRO A 200 -20.79 7.59 -6.36
N PRO A 201 -21.78 8.38 -6.85
CA PRO A 201 -21.50 9.56 -7.64
C PRO A 201 -20.75 10.58 -6.76
N ARG A 202 -19.59 11.03 -7.21
CA ARG A 202 -18.70 11.92 -6.46
C ARG A 202 -18.56 13.26 -7.11
N GLU A 203 -18.56 14.31 -6.32
CA GLU A 203 -18.26 15.67 -6.75
C GLU A 203 -16.84 16.03 -6.38
N PHE A 204 -16.10 16.60 -7.33
CA PHE A 204 -14.73 17.03 -7.09
C PHE A 204 -14.73 18.50 -6.69
N PRO A 205 -14.18 18.85 -5.52
CA PRO A 205 -14.10 20.23 -5.07
C PRO A 205 -13.32 21.11 -6.07
N GLU A 206 -13.71 22.36 -6.21
CA GLU A 206 -12.98 23.33 -7.05
C GLU A 206 -11.77 23.92 -6.32
N ARG A 207 -11.82 23.95 -5.01
CA ARG A 207 -10.77 24.46 -4.13
C ARG A 207 -10.44 23.43 -3.06
N ALA A 208 -9.24 23.53 -2.53
CA ALA A 208 -8.86 22.70 -1.41
C ALA A 208 -9.85 22.92 -0.24
N PRO A 209 -10.38 21.85 0.36
CA PRO A 209 -11.15 21.98 1.60
C PRO A 209 -10.30 22.68 2.65
N ALA A 210 -10.92 23.59 3.39
CA ALA A 210 -10.28 24.23 4.53
C ALA A 210 -10.09 23.16 5.63
N VAL A 211 -8.89 23.10 6.19
CA VAL A 211 -8.57 22.18 7.28
C VAL A 211 -8.02 23.02 8.42
N ASP A 212 -8.62 22.86 9.60
CA ASP A 212 -8.08 23.45 10.81
C ASP A 212 -6.70 22.85 11.13
N GLU A 213 -5.84 23.62 11.76
CA GLU A 213 -4.53 23.14 12.20
C GLU A 213 -4.72 21.98 13.20
N PRO A 214 -4.17 20.78 12.94
CA PRO A 214 -4.41 19.64 13.80
C PRO A 214 -3.69 19.79 15.15
N ASP A 215 -4.32 19.34 16.23
CA ASP A 215 -3.66 19.16 17.53
C ASP A 215 -2.66 17.99 17.44
N GLN A 216 -1.50 18.25 16.85
CA GLN A 216 -0.48 17.22 16.61
C GLN A 216 -0.06 16.49 17.90
N PRO A 217 0.14 17.17 19.06
CA PRO A 217 0.44 16.47 20.30
C PRO A 217 -0.65 15.49 20.75
N ALA A 218 -1.92 15.79 20.55
CA ALA A 218 -3.02 14.87 20.88
C ALA A 218 -3.06 13.68 19.90
N ILE A 219 -2.85 13.94 18.62
CA ILE A 219 -2.74 12.89 17.59
C ILE A 219 -1.61 11.93 17.93
N ASP A 220 -0.43 12.46 18.23
CA ASP A 220 0.76 11.66 18.51
C ASP A 220 0.62 10.84 19.79
N ARG A 221 0.00 11.37 20.86
CA ARG A 221 -0.28 10.59 22.07
C ARG A 221 -1.18 9.37 21.79
N ASN A 222 -2.26 9.58 21.04
CA ASN A 222 -3.19 8.50 20.69
C ASN A 222 -2.53 7.47 19.76
N ALA A 223 -1.78 7.94 18.76
CA ALA A 223 -1.05 7.11 17.81
C ALA A 223 0.01 6.27 18.53
N THR A 224 0.75 6.84 19.48
CA THR A 224 1.74 6.12 20.28
C THR A 224 1.08 4.97 21.06
N GLY A 225 -0.04 5.22 21.73
CA GLY A 225 -0.78 4.19 22.46
C GLY A 225 -1.20 3.03 21.55
N ALA A 226 -1.78 3.33 20.39
CA ALA A 226 -2.20 2.33 19.42
C ALA A 226 -0.99 1.58 18.79
N GLY A 227 0.06 2.31 18.44
CA GLY A 227 1.27 1.76 17.85
C GLY A 227 1.99 0.77 18.78
N LEU A 228 2.14 1.12 20.06
CA LEU A 228 2.74 0.23 21.06
C LEU A 228 1.87 -1.00 21.35
N ASP A 229 0.55 -0.87 21.32
CA ASP A 229 -0.35 -2.05 21.42
C ASP A 229 -0.23 -2.96 20.20
N ALA A 230 -0.10 -2.39 19.00
CA ALA A 230 0.14 -3.15 17.78
C ALA A 230 1.51 -3.87 17.79
N VAL A 231 2.56 -3.21 18.27
CA VAL A 231 3.90 -3.80 18.50
C VAL A 231 3.80 -4.99 19.45
N ARG A 232 3.14 -4.83 20.59
CA ARG A 232 2.92 -5.91 21.56
C ARG A 232 2.20 -7.10 20.93
N LYS A 233 1.14 -6.87 20.17
CA LYS A 233 0.39 -7.91 19.46
C LYS A 233 1.23 -8.62 18.41
N LEU A 234 2.06 -7.87 17.65
CA LEU A 234 2.97 -8.47 16.68
C LEU A 234 4.03 -9.32 17.39
N ARG A 235 4.57 -8.86 18.54
CA ARG A 235 5.49 -9.65 19.37
C ARG A 235 4.86 -10.98 19.78
N GLN A 236 3.61 -10.97 20.26
CA GLN A 236 2.89 -12.21 20.63
C GLN A 236 2.71 -13.15 19.43
N LEU A 237 2.37 -12.62 18.25
CA LEU A 237 2.26 -13.41 17.03
C LEU A 237 3.62 -14.04 16.65
N LEU A 238 4.71 -13.28 16.70
CA LEU A 238 6.05 -13.78 16.36
C LEU A 238 6.50 -14.87 17.32
N LEU A 239 6.32 -14.69 18.63
CA LEU A 239 6.66 -15.70 19.65
C LEU A 239 5.87 -16.99 19.42
N LEU A 240 4.56 -16.90 19.14
CA LEU A 240 3.74 -18.08 18.84
C LEU A 240 4.24 -18.80 17.57
N LEU A 241 4.63 -18.07 16.52
CA LEU A 241 5.12 -18.66 15.27
C LEU A 241 6.57 -19.18 15.38
N LEU A 242 7.36 -18.71 16.34
CA LEU A 242 8.66 -19.30 16.68
C LEU A 242 8.49 -20.65 17.37
N GLU A 243 7.47 -20.80 18.23
CA GLU A 243 7.17 -22.06 18.89
C GLU A 243 6.49 -23.07 17.92
N SER A 244 5.58 -22.58 17.09
CA SER A 244 4.79 -23.45 16.19
C SER A 244 4.48 -22.74 14.86
N PRO A 245 5.24 -23.04 13.80
CA PRO A 245 4.92 -22.56 12.45
C PRO A 245 3.55 -23.02 11.99
N VAL A 246 2.88 -22.21 11.17
CA VAL A 246 1.52 -22.50 10.72
C VAL A 246 1.52 -23.00 9.28
N ALA A 247 0.91 -24.17 9.04
CA ALA A 247 0.82 -24.76 7.72
C ALA A 247 -0.03 -23.89 6.76
N LEU A 248 0.49 -23.72 5.55
CA LEU A 248 -0.17 -23.02 4.45
C LEU A 248 -0.87 -24.00 3.51
N ASN A 249 -1.83 -23.52 2.76
CA ASN A 249 -2.41 -24.26 1.65
C ASN A 249 -1.40 -24.37 0.49
N LYS A 250 -1.65 -25.28 -0.46
CA LYS A 250 -0.80 -25.48 -1.65
C LYS A 250 -0.66 -24.24 -2.54
N ASP A 251 -1.58 -23.29 -2.45
CA ASP A 251 -1.56 -22.00 -3.15
C ASP A 251 -0.80 -20.91 -2.36
N GLY A 252 -0.20 -21.26 -1.23
CA GLY A 252 0.51 -20.33 -0.34
C GLY A 252 -0.41 -19.45 0.51
N SER A 253 -1.73 -19.66 0.47
CA SER A 253 -2.69 -18.92 1.30
C SER A 253 -2.80 -19.49 2.71
N LEU A 254 -3.17 -18.67 3.68
CA LEU A 254 -3.49 -19.12 5.04
C LEU A 254 -4.90 -19.72 5.06
N GLY A 255 -5.03 -20.99 5.51
CA GLY A 255 -6.31 -21.66 5.60
C GLY A 255 -7.23 -21.03 6.64
N VAL A 256 -8.56 -21.08 6.41
CA VAL A 256 -9.56 -20.49 7.34
C VAL A 256 -9.45 -21.10 8.75
N ARG A 257 -9.21 -22.39 8.86
CA ARG A 257 -9.02 -23.07 10.16
C ARG A 257 -7.74 -22.62 10.86
N ALA A 258 -6.63 -22.47 10.11
CA ALA A 258 -5.37 -22.01 10.65
C ALA A 258 -5.49 -20.55 11.14
N HIS A 259 -6.13 -19.68 10.37
CA HIS A 259 -6.42 -18.31 10.77
C HIS A 259 -7.29 -18.25 12.05
N ALA A 260 -8.36 -19.04 12.10
CA ALA A 260 -9.22 -19.12 13.29
C ALA A 260 -8.44 -19.65 14.52
N GLY A 261 -7.56 -20.63 14.34
CA GLY A 261 -6.70 -21.16 15.41
C GLY A 261 -5.74 -20.09 15.96
N LEU A 262 -5.10 -19.30 15.06
CA LEU A 262 -4.26 -18.16 15.47
C LEU A 262 -5.08 -17.11 16.23
N THR A 263 -6.27 -16.76 15.72
CA THR A 263 -7.18 -15.81 16.37
C THR A 263 -7.58 -16.27 17.77
N GLN A 264 -7.86 -17.56 17.94
CA GLN A 264 -8.21 -18.14 19.24
C GLN A 264 -7.01 -18.11 20.20
N ALA A 265 -5.82 -18.50 19.73
CA ALA A 265 -4.61 -18.54 20.56
C ALA A 265 -4.16 -17.14 21.01
N LEU A 266 -4.28 -16.14 20.14
CA LEU A 266 -3.87 -14.76 20.39
C LEU A 266 -4.93 -13.91 21.10
N GLY A 267 -6.22 -14.27 20.98
CA GLY A 267 -7.34 -13.47 21.49
C GLY A 267 -7.69 -12.24 20.64
N PHE A 268 -7.08 -12.08 19.45
CA PHE A 268 -7.35 -11.02 18.47
C PHE A 268 -7.11 -11.52 17.04
N ASP A 269 -7.69 -10.83 16.04
CA ASP A 269 -7.47 -11.15 14.62
C ASP A 269 -6.06 -10.71 14.17
N PRO A 270 -5.16 -11.66 13.78
CA PRO A 270 -3.79 -11.34 13.37
C PRO A 270 -3.65 -10.94 11.88
N ALA A 271 -4.71 -10.88 11.09
CA ALA A 271 -4.65 -10.71 9.63
C ALA A 271 -3.80 -9.50 9.20
N LEU A 272 -4.03 -8.34 9.81
CA LEU A 272 -3.26 -7.13 9.51
C LEU A 272 -1.78 -7.29 9.90
N LEU A 273 -1.50 -7.86 11.06
CA LEU A 273 -0.14 -8.04 11.56
C LEU A 273 0.64 -9.07 10.74
N ILE A 274 -0.02 -10.12 10.24
CA ILE A 274 0.59 -11.09 9.32
C ILE A 274 1.01 -10.38 8.02
N THR A 275 0.12 -9.60 7.42
CA THR A 275 0.43 -8.90 6.15
C THR A 275 1.44 -7.79 6.29
N ALA A 276 1.41 -7.06 7.40
CA ALA A 276 2.41 -6.04 7.72
C ALA A 276 3.76 -6.66 8.07
N GLY A 277 3.77 -7.72 8.88
CA GLY A 277 4.97 -8.46 9.30
C GLY A 277 5.67 -9.15 8.12
N GLU A 278 4.91 -9.76 7.18
CA GLU A 278 5.49 -10.31 5.95
C GLU A 278 6.16 -9.20 5.13
N SER A 279 5.51 -8.05 5.01
CA SER A 279 6.04 -6.92 4.25
C SER A 279 7.22 -6.23 4.94
N ALA A 280 7.29 -6.29 6.27
CA ALA A 280 8.41 -5.83 7.07
C ALA A 280 9.60 -6.82 7.06
N GLY A 281 9.43 -8.02 6.48
CA GLY A 281 10.44 -9.07 6.49
C GLY A 281 10.53 -9.87 7.79
N LEU A 282 9.59 -9.68 8.73
CA LEU A 282 9.54 -10.38 10.02
C LEU A 282 8.89 -11.77 9.91
N LEU A 283 7.99 -11.92 8.96
CA LEU A 283 7.34 -13.19 8.61
C LEU A 283 7.70 -13.58 7.18
N GLY A 284 7.73 -14.87 6.93
CA GLY A 284 8.00 -15.40 5.60
C GLY A 284 7.28 -16.72 5.35
N ARG A 285 7.27 -17.12 4.09
CA ARG A 285 6.76 -18.41 3.64
C ARG A 285 7.94 -19.32 3.31
N GLY A 286 7.92 -20.51 3.81
CA GLY A 286 8.96 -21.52 3.58
C GLY A 286 8.35 -22.91 3.57
N SER A 287 9.20 -23.92 3.39
CA SER A 287 8.78 -25.31 3.39
C SER A 287 9.57 -26.05 4.47
N THR A 288 8.85 -26.86 5.23
CA THR A 288 9.41 -27.90 6.10
C THR A 288 9.33 -29.25 5.36
N ASP A 289 9.85 -30.29 5.96
CA ASP A 289 9.74 -31.67 5.41
C ASP A 289 8.27 -32.13 5.27
N GLU A 290 7.36 -31.52 6.04
CA GLU A 290 5.95 -31.94 6.11
C GLU A 290 5.01 -31.04 5.30
N ALA A 291 5.25 -29.73 5.23
CA ALA A 291 4.34 -28.76 4.61
C ALA A 291 5.01 -27.41 4.27
N ASP A 292 4.35 -26.64 3.41
CA ASP A 292 4.61 -25.21 3.30
C ASP A 292 4.08 -24.49 4.54
N VAL A 293 4.85 -23.57 5.11
CA VAL A 293 4.55 -22.91 6.38
C VAL A 293 4.70 -21.39 6.31
N LEU A 294 3.92 -20.71 7.14
CA LEU A 294 4.15 -19.34 7.57
C LEU A 294 4.93 -19.40 8.88
N ALA A 295 6.08 -18.77 8.93
CA ALA A 295 6.96 -18.77 10.11
C ALA A 295 7.67 -17.43 10.28
N ALA A 296 8.30 -17.24 11.44
CA ALA A 296 9.18 -16.11 11.69
C ALA A 296 10.46 -16.20 10.85
N THR A 297 11.10 -15.05 10.63
CA THR A 297 12.38 -14.94 9.91
C THR A 297 13.52 -14.69 10.89
N HIS A 298 14.76 -14.69 10.39
CA HIS A 298 15.91 -14.26 11.20
C HIS A 298 15.80 -12.77 11.62
N ASP A 299 15.20 -11.92 10.76
CA ASP A 299 15.00 -10.51 11.07
C ASP A 299 14.00 -10.32 12.23
N ALA A 300 13.07 -11.26 12.41
CA ALA A 300 12.16 -11.26 13.55
C ALA A 300 12.88 -11.38 14.89
N LEU A 301 13.94 -12.18 14.98
CA LEU A 301 14.74 -12.30 16.21
C LEU A 301 15.39 -10.96 16.55
N SER A 302 16.02 -10.33 15.57
CA SER A 302 16.62 -9.00 15.77
C SER A 302 15.57 -7.94 16.13
N TRP A 303 14.37 -8.03 15.56
CA TRP A 303 13.26 -7.14 15.87
C TRP A 303 12.74 -7.34 17.30
N LEU A 304 12.69 -8.59 17.80
CA LEU A 304 12.27 -8.89 19.17
C LEU A 304 13.20 -8.28 20.23
N ASP A 305 14.49 -8.14 19.89
CA ASP A 305 15.52 -7.55 20.75
C ASP A 305 15.69 -6.02 20.56
N ALA A 306 15.00 -5.43 19.57
CA ALA A 306 15.09 -4.01 19.26
C ALA A 306 14.28 -3.15 20.24
N THR A 307 14.56 -1.85 20.30
CA THR A 307 13.78 -0.90 21.11
C THR A 307 12.34 -0.78 20.61
N LEU A 308 11.41 -0.43 21.47
CA LEU A 308 9.99 -0.23 21.09
C LEU A 308 9.83 0.80 19.97
N ALA A 309 10.68 1.83 19.94
CA ALA A 309 10.69 2.84 18.89
C ALA A 309 11.07 2.24 17.51
N ASP A 310 12.14 1.41 17.49
CA ASP A 310 12.55 0.70 16.28
C ASP A 310 11.49 -0.32 15.83
N GLN A 311 10.91 -1.05 16.79
CA GLN A 311 9.85 -2.02 16.54
C GLN A 311 8.63 -1.36 15.88
N TRP A 312 8.18 -0.23 16.41
CA TRP A 312 7.05 0.52 15.86
C TRP A 312 7.37 1.11 14.49
N ALA A 313 8.55 1.70 14.29
CA ALA A 313 8.99 2.23 13.00
C ALA A 313 8.98 1.16 11.89
N ILE A 314 9.50 -0.05 12.19
CA ILE A 314 9.54 -1.19 11.25
C ILE A 314 8.12 -1.68 10.95
N LEU A 315 7.23 -1.79 11.94
CA LEU A 315 5.82 -2.16 11.73
C LEU A 315 5.09 -1.16 10.84
N LEU A 316 5.24 0.14 11.09
CA LEU A 316 4.64 1.21 10.27
C LEU A 316 5.11 1.14 8.82
N ALA A 317 6.42 0.98 8.61
CA ALA A 317 7.01 0.86 7.28
C ALA A 317 6.50 -0.40 6.55
N GLY A 318 6.45 -1.55 7.23
CA GLY A 318 5.93 -2.80 6.70
C GLY A 318 4.46 -2.71 6.32
N TRP A 319 3.62 -2.10 7.18
CA TRP A 319 2.21 -1.88 6.88
C TRP A 319 2.02 -0.97 5.65
N LEU A 320 2.72 0.17 5.59
CA LEU A 320 2.59 1.10 4.47
C LEU A 320 3.05 0.47 3.15
N ALA A 321 4.04 -0.42 3.20
CA ALA A 321 4.61 -1.15 2.06
C ALA A 321 3.82 -2.41 1.68
N SER A 322 2.85 -2.85 2.49
CA SER A 322 2.15 -4.12 2.28
C SER A 322 1.33 -4.12 0.98
N PRO A 323 1.50 -5.13 0.10
CA PRO A 323 0.72 -5.29 -1.12
C PRO A 323 -0.63 -5.98 -0.88
N TRP A 324 -0.93 -6.33 0.37
CA TRP A 324 -2.09 -7.13 0.73
C TRP A 324 -3.31 -6.26 1.05
N ARG A 325 -4.47 -6.75 0.64
CA ARG A 325 -5.78 -6.14 0.87
C ARG A 325 -6.53 -6.91 1.94
N THR A 326 -6.50 -6.41 3.17
CA THR A 326 -7.22 -7.02 4.31
C THR A 326 -8.73 -6.83 4.21
N ASP A 327 -9.20 -5.78 3.51
CA ASP A 327 -10.63 -5.56 3.23
C ASP A 327 -11.28 -6.67 2.39
N LYS A 328 -10.47 -7.53 1.74
CA LYS A 328 -10.91 -8.70 0.97
C LYS A 328 -10.89 -10.01 1.75
N THR A 329 -10.35 -10.02 2.96
CA THR A 329 -10.22 -11.24 3.79
C THR A 329 -11.56 -11.90 4.15
N PRO A 330 -12.68 -11.19 4.34
CA PRO A 330 -13.97 -11.85 4.57
C PRO A 330 -14.45 -12.72 3.40
N GLU A 331 -14.08 -12.35 2.17
CA GLU A 331 -14.46 -13.04 0.94
C GLU A 331 -13.38 -14.02 0.45
N HIS A 332 -12.12 -13.74 0.77
CA HIS A 332 -10.95 -14.47 0.28
C HIS A 332 -10.01 -14.83 1.44
N ARG A 333 -9.25 -15.93 1.27
CA ARG A 333 -8.24 -16.33 2.26
C ARG A 333 -7.09 -15.33 2.32
N LEU A 334 -6.58 -15.14 3.52
CA LEU A 334 -5.39 -14.30 3.73
C LEU A 334 -4.20 -14.85 2.94
N LEU A 335 -3.37 -13.97 2.40
CA LEU A 335 -2.20 -14.28 1.57
C LEU A 335 -2.55 -15.03 0.25
N SER A 336 -3.81 -15.02 -0.20
CA SER A 336 -4.22 -15.57 -1.48
C SER A 336 -4.03 -14.57 -2.63
N GLU A 337 -3.97 -15.07 -3.86
CA GLU A 337 -3.81 -14.22 -5.04
C GLU A 337 -4.87 -13.11 -5.16
N PRO A 338 -6.18 -13.34 -4.88
CA PRO A 338 -7.18 -12.27 -4.91
C PRO A 338 -6.97 -11.14 -3.90
N THR A 339 -6.25 -11.40 -2.80
CA THR A 339 -5.92 -10.37 -1.80
C THR A 339 -4.60 -9.65 -2.10
N HIS A 340 -3.81 -10.14 -3.06
CA HIS A 340 -2.54 -9.54 -3.46
C HIS A 340 -2.75 -8.47 -4.53
N ASN A 341 -2.48 -7.21 -4.18
CA ASN A 341 -2.53 -6.08 -5.12
C ASN A 341 -1.38 -5.09 -4.84
N PRO A 342 -0.30 -5.14 -5.62
CA PRO A 342 0.82 -4.22 -5.44
C PRO A 342 0.45 -2.73 -5.52
N ASP A 343 -0.60 -2.37 -6.25
CA ASP A 343 -1.04 -0.98 -6.40
C ASP A 343 -1.73 -0.44 -5.14
N VAL A 344 -2.19 -1.32 -4.22
CA VAL A 344 -2.82 -0.88 -2.97
C VAL A 344 -1.87 -0.06 -2.09
N ARG A 345 -0.56 -0.27 -2.19
CA ARG A 345 0.47 0.53 -1.50
C ARG A 345 0.37 2.00 -1.85
N HIS A 346 0.19 2.30 -3.14
CA HIS A 346 0.02 3.68 -3.60
C HIS A 346 -1.31 4.27 -3.14
N ALA A 347 -2.38 3.47 -3.17
CA ALA A 347 -3.68 3.89 -2.65
C ALA A 347 -3.61 4.18 -1.16
N ARG A 348 -3.07 3.25 -0.36
CA ARG A 348 -2.89 3.38 1.10
C ARG A 348 -2.12 4.64 1.44
N ARG A 349 -0.95 4.87 0.81
CA ARG A 349 -0.14 6.08 1.02
C ARG A 349 -0.96 7.36 0.78
N ARG A 350 -1.75 7.41 -0.30
CA ARG A 350 -2.58 8.58 -0.61
C ARG A 350 -3.76 8.75 0.34
N ILE A 351 -4.42 7.66 0.71
CA ILE A 351 -5.54 7.71 1.67
C ILE A 351 -5.07 8.28 3.01
N VAL A 352 -3.95 7.82 3.53
CA VAL A 352 -3.46 8.27 4.85
C VAL A 352 -2.78 9.65 4.81
N GLU A 353 -2.23 10.05 3.68
CA GLU A 353 -1.69 11.41 3.48
C GLU A 353 -2.78 12.48 3.65
N TYR A 354 -4.01 12.14 3.29
CA TYR A 354 -5.17 13.03 3.41
C TYR A 354 -6.17 12.59 4.49
N ALA A 355 -5.74 11.75 5.43
CA ALA A 355 -6.58 11.36 6.57
C ALA A 355 -6.97 12.56 7.43
N GLY A 356 -8.13 12.49 8.08
CA GLY A 356 -8.66 13.52 8.96
C GLY A 356 -10.02 14.06 8.53
N PRO A 357 -10.43 15.22 9.01
CA PRO A 357 -11.69 15.86 8.65
C PRO A 357 -11.83 16.01 7.13
N ASP A 358 -13.04 15.85 6.62
CA ASP A 358 -13.37 15.96 5.18
C ASP A 358 -12.47 15.13 4.26
N GLN A 359 -12.03 13.97 4.72
CA GLN A 359 -11.09 13.09 4.03
C GLN A 359 -11.47 12.82 2.58
N GLU A 360 -12.74 12.50 2.30
CA GLU A 360 -13.16 12.21 0.93
C GLU A 360 -13.01 13.44 0.02
N ALA A 361 -13.44 14.60 0.49
CA ALA A 361 -13.30 15.85 -0.28
C ALA A 361 -11.81 16.21 -0.51
N ARG A 362 -10.95 15.98 0.49
CA ARG A 362 -9.50 16.17 0.38
C ARG A 362 -8.89 15.22 -0.66
N LEU A 363 -9.23 13.95 -0.61
CA LEU A 363 -8.78 12.95 -1.60
C LEU A 363 -9.24 13.33 -3.02
N LEU A 364 -10.52 13.70 -3.18
CA LEU A 364 -11.08 14.08 -4.47
C LEU A 364 -10.47 15.39 -5.01
N PHE A 365 -10.04 16.29 -4.12
CA PHE A 365 -9.32 17.49 -4.53
C PHE A 365 -7.85 17.19 -4.85
N HIS A 366 -7.09 16.57 -3.96
CA HIS A 366 -5.64 16.46 -4.07
C HIS A 366 -5.16 15.38 -5.04
N VAL A 367 -5.90 14.27 -5.16
CA VAL A 367 -5.54 13.12 -6.02
C VAL A 367 -6.74 12.59 -6.83
N PRO A 368 -7.42 13.47 -7.60
CA PRO A 368 -8.70 13.17 -8.23
C PRO A 368 -8.68 11.93 -9.12
N LEU A 369 -7.62 11.74 -9.93
CA LEU A 369 -7.50 10.59 -10.84
C LEU A 369 -7.35 9.25 -10.10
N MET A 370 -6.77 9.26 -8.92
CA MET A 370 -6.65 8.05 -8.09
C MET A 370 -7.91 7.84 -7.24
N ALA A 371 -8.37 8.90 -6.57
CA ALA A 371 -9.51 8.87 -5.67
C ALA A 371 -10.81 8.43 -6.38
N ALA A 372 -10.97 8.79 -7.65
CA ALA A 372 -12.10 8.34 -8.47
C ALA A 372 -12.24 6.80 -8.56
N ASN A 373 -11.17 6.06 -8.27
CA ASN A 373 -11.15 4.59 -8.34
C ASN A 373 -11.08 3.92 -6.95
N PHE A 374 -11.02 4.69 -5.85
CA PHE A 374 -11.02 4.12 -4.51
C PHE A 374 -12.45 3.76 -4.11
N SER A 375 -12.68 2.49 -3.74
CA SER A 375 -13.95 2.10 -3.15
C SER A 375 -14.04 2.62 -1.71
N PRO A 376 -15.26 2.93 -1.21
CA PRO A 376 -15.45 3.30 0.20
C PRO A 376 -14.86 2.27 1.15
N GLN A 377 -15.04 0.98 0.86
CA GLN A 377 -14.52 -0.12 1.67
C GLN A 377 -12.98 -0.09 1.77
N LEU A 378 -12.28 0.26 0.67
CA LEU A 378 -10.82 0.40 0.70
C LEU A 378 -10.39 1.58 1.57
N ILE A 379 -11.10 2.70 1.51
CA ILE A 379 -10.81 3.89 2.32
C ILE A 379 -11.02 3.56 3.79
N ASP A 380 -12.18 3.01 4.15
CA ASP A 380 -12.56 2.68 5.53
C ASP A 380 -11.59 1.65 6.14
N ALA A 381 -11.28 0.59 5.41
CA ALA A 381 -10.31 -0.42 5.86
C ALA A 381 -8.92 0.18 6.06
N THR A 382 -8.45 1.01 5.13
CA THR A 382 -7.13 1.67 5.25
C THR A 382 -7.06 2.59 6.46
N ILE A 383 -8.13 3.32 6.76
CA ILE A 383 -8.19 4.20 7.94
C ILE A 383 -8.25 3.37 9.24
N ALA A 384 -9.01 2.29 9.26
CA ALA A 384 -9.04 1.39 10.41
C ALA A 384 -7.66 0.74 10.67
N GLU A 385 -6.99 0.28 9.62
CA GLU A 385 -5.62 -0.24 9.69
C GLU A 385 -4.64 0.83 10.20
N ALA A 386 -4.72 2.05 9.65
CA ALA A 386 -3.86 3.17 10.05
C ALA A 386 -4.03 3.54 11.53
N ALA A 387 -5.27 3.54 12.03
CA ALA A 387 -5.55 3.76 13.44
C ALA A 387 -4.99 2.63 14.32
N PHE A 388 -5.11 1.38 13.86
CA PHE A 388 -4.61 0.22 14.60
C PHE A 388 -3.09 0.22 14.77
N VAL A 389 -2.33 0.56 13.72
CA VAL A 389 -0.86 0.59 13.78
C VAL A 389 -0.29 1.90 14.32
N GLY A 390 -1.14 2.86 14.72
CA GLY A 390 -0.71 4.18 15.19
C GLY A 390 -0.16 5.10 14.08
N ALA A 391 -0.56 4.88 12.84
CA ALA A 391 -0.22 5.78 11.74
C ALA A 391 -1.03 7.09 11.80
N ILE A 392 -2.22 7.05 12.38
CA ILE A 392 -3.09 8.20 12.66
C ILE A 392 -3.53 8.17 14.11
N GLY A 393 -4.00 9.30 14.65
CA GLY A 393 -4.43 9.42 16.05
C GLY A 393 -5.79 8.79 16.36
N GLY A 394 -6.35 7.98 15.45
CA GLY A 394 -7.66 7.32 15.52
C GLY A 394 -8.47 7.58 14.25
N VAL A 395 -9.61 6.89 14.11
CA VAL A 395 -10.52 7.08 12.97
C VAL A 395 -11.02 8.52 12.94
N GLY A 396 -10.90 9.18 11.77
CA GLY A 396 -11.24 10.61 11.60
C GLY A 396 -10.14 11.59 12.04
N SER A 397 -8.99 11.10 12.52
CA SER A 397 -7.84 11.90 12.90
C SER A 397 -6.82 12.02 11.76
N SER A 398 -5.96 13.03 11.84
CA SER A 398 -4.87 13.26 10.90
C SER A 398 -3.65 12.32 11.15
N ALA A 399 -2.67 12.39 10.26
CA ALA A 399 -1.44 11.60 10.32
C ALA A 399 -0.61 11.91 11.56
N SER A 400 -0.02 10.87 12.17
CA SER A 400 0.95 10.99 13.25
C SER A 400 2.32 11.45 12.73
N THR A 401 3.14 12.02 13.62
CA THR A 401 4.52 12.44 13.28
C THR A 401 5.35 11.32 12.65
N PRO A 402 5.34 10.06 13.13
CA PRO A 402 6.03 8.95 12.46
C PRO A 402 5.50 8.67 11.03
N LEU A 403 4.19 8.74 10.82
CA LEU A 403 3.65 8.58 9.46
C LEU A 403 4.07 9.75 8.55
N LEU A 404 4.04 10.99 9.04
CA LEU A 404 4.50 12.15 8.27
C LEU A 404 5.98 12.00 7.87
N ALA A 405 6.83 11.49 8.77
CA ALA A 405 8.22 11.15 8.44
C ALA A 405 8.32 10.12 7.31
N LEU A 406 7.56 9.02 7.40
CA LEU A 406 7.51 8.00 6.32
C LEU A 406 7.01 8.56 4.99
N LEU A 407 6.02 9.45 5.01
CA LEU A 407 5.45 10.05 3.80
C LEU A 407 6.42 11.03 3.13
N SER A 408 7.30 11.67 3.90
CA SER A 408 8.31 12.62 3.42
C SER A 408 9.69 12.00 3.19
N ASP A 409 9.81 10.66 3.25
CA ASP A 409 11.08 9.93 3.20
C ASP A 409 12.09 10.40 4.27
N GLY A 410 11.57 10.85 5.43
CA GLY A 410 12.34 11.25 6.61
C GLY A 410 12.69 10.07 7.52
N ASP A 411 13.35 10.38 8.64
CA ASP A 411 13.76 9.38 9.64
C ASP A 411 12.58 9.01 10.56
N VAL A 412 11.92 7.89 10.25
CA VAL A 412 10.80 7.38 11.03
C VAL A 412 11.24 6.87 12.41
N VAL A 413 12.46 6.33 12.53
CA VAL A 413 13.00 5.83 13.81
C VAL A 413 13.20 6.98 14.77
N GLU A 414 13.77 8.08 14.31
CA GLU A 414 13.92 9.28 15.13
C GLU A 414 12.54 9.86 15.54
N ALA A 415 11.57 9.86 14.62
CA ALA A 415 10.22 10.33 14.92
C ALA A 415 9.51 9.46 15.97
N THR A 416 9.68 8.14 15.93
CA THR A 416 9.12 7.23 16.96
C THR A 416 9.86 7.36 18.30
N LYS A 417 11.18 7.53 18.32
CA LYS A 417 11.96 7.74 19.53
C LYS A 417 11.54 8.97 20.31
N GLN A 418 11.12 10.03 19.65
CA GLN A 418 10.63 11.25 20.31
C GLN A 418 9.27 11.06 21.01
N LEU A 419 8.49 10.06 20.60
CA LEU A 419 7.13 9.84 21.10
C LEU A 419 7.04 8.68 22.09
N VAL A 420 7.85 7.64 21.91
CA VAL A 420 7.85 6.47 22.77
C VAL A 420 8.42 6.87 24.15
N PRO A 421 7.70 6.59 25.26
CA PRO A 421 8.23 6.82 26.59
C PRO A 421 9.51 5.99 26.84
N ALA A 422 10.37 6.48 27.72
CA ALA A 422 11.56 5.76 28.13
C ALA A 422 11.18 4.37 28.67
N GLU A 423 11.86 3.35 28.19
CA GLU A 423 11.67 1.99 28.66
C GLU A 423 12.14 1.83 30.11
N VAL A 424 11.45 0.97 30.86
CA VAL A 424 11.74 0.69 32.27
C VAL A 424 12.10 -0.78 32.45
N SER A 425 13.04 -1.05 33.38
CA SER A 425 13.44 -2.40 33.75
C SER A 425 12.91 -2.82 35.13
N GLN A 426 12.13 -1.95 35.78
CA GLN A 426 11.65 -2.21 37.14
C GLN A 426 10.13 -2.28 37.20
N LEU A 427 9.62 -3.17 38.02
CA LEU A 427 8.22 -3.45 38.26
C LEU A 427 7.84 -3.27 39.72
N ILE A 428 6.58 -3.10 39.99
CA ILE A 428 6.01 -3.09 41.34
C ILE A 428 5.25 -4.39 41.56
N ALA A 429 5.70 -5.24 42.46
CA ALA A 429 4.99 -6.46 42.83
C ALA A 429 3.97 -6.18 43.93
N GLN A 430 2.75 -6.68 43.80
CA GLN A 430 1.68 -6.55 44.77
C GLN A 430 1.43 -7.90 45.46
N GLY A 431 0.88 -7.86 46.68
CA GLY A 431 0.63 -9.04 47.49
C GLY A 431 -0.40 -10.04 46.93
N ASP A 432 -1.16 -9.61 45.91
CA ASP A 432 -2.16 -10.39 45.20
C ASP A 432 -1.60 -11.10 43.96
N MET A 433 -0.28 -11.24 43.84
CA MET A 433 0.43 -11.85 42.71
C MET A 433 0.39 -11.01 41.41
N THR A 434 0.10 -9.71 41.52
CA THR A 434 0.12 -8.78 40.36
C THR A 434 1.48 -8.08 40.25
N LEU A 435 2.00 -7.96 39.05
CA LEU A 435 3.13 -7.13 38.68
C LEU A 435 2.64 -5.92 37.92
N LEU A 436 2.96 -4.72 38.38
CA LEU A 436 2.67 -3.45 37.66
C LEU A 436 3.95 -2.93 37.05
N ALA A 437 3.98 -2.77 35.73
CA ALA A 437 5.01 -2.05 35.02
C ALA A 437 4.65 -0.56 34.97
N PRO A 438 5.44 0.36 35.56
CA PRO A 438 5.10 1.81 35.58
C PRO A 438 5.31 2.50 34.25
N GLY A 439 5.85 1.81 33.26
CA GLY A 439 6.10 2.24 31.88
C GLY A 439 6.29 1.04 30.95
N PRO A 440 6.58 1.28 29.67
CA PRO A 440 6.89 0.21 28.73
C PRO A 440 8.17 -0.50 29.19
N LEU A 441 8.12 -1.83 29.20
CA LEU A 441 9.27 -2.65 29.61
C LEU A 441 10.32 -2.70 28.47
N ASP A 442 11.60 -2.66 28.83
CA ASP A 442 12.66 -3.01 27.88
C ASP A 442 12.55 -4.48 27.42
N ALA A 443 13.14 -4.80 26.27
CA ALA A 443 12.99 -6.10 25.63
C ALA A 443 13.42 -7.28 26.54
N ALA A 444 14.51 -7.11 27.29
CA ALA A 444 15.03 -8.17 28.17
C ALA A 444 14.09 -8.42 29.36
N THR A 445 13.63 -7.36 30.01
CA THR A 445 12.65 -7.44 31.10
C THR A 445 11.31 -7.97 30.61
N ALA A 446 10.82 -7.53 29.46
CA ALA A 446 9.57 -7.98 28.88
C ALA A 446 9.60 -9.49 28.60
N ALA A 447 10.71 -10.02 28.03
CA ALA A 447 10.86 -11.44 27.75
C ALA A 447 10.69 -12.32 29.02
N VAL A 448 11.32 -11.93 30.12
CA VAL A 448 11.17 -12.69 31.38
C VAL A 448 9.76 -12.52 31.95
N VAL A 449 9.18 -11.33 31.92
CA VAL A 449 7.82 -11.11 32.44
C VAL A 449 6.76 -11.92 31.62
N GLU A 450 6.93 -12.06 30.32
CA GLU A 450 6.08 -12.90 29.47
C GLU A 450 6.18 -14.40 29.81
N ASP A 451 7.33 -14.84 30.31
CA ASP A 451 7.52 -16.19 30.80
C ASP A 451 6.86 -16.43 32.17
N ILE A 452 7.01 -15.49 33.11
CA ILE A 452 6.62 -15.69 34.52
C ILE A 452 5.21 -15.22 34.87
N ALA A 453 4.55 -14.46 33.99
CA ALA A 453 3.25 -13.86 34.29
C ALA A 453 2.36 -13.77 33.03
N ASP A 454 1.07 -13.65 33.22
CA ASP A 454 0.08 -13.46 32.16
C ASP A 454 -0.39 -11.99 32.17
N LEU A 455 -0.49 -11.35 30.98
CA LEU A 455 -0.95 -9.98 30.86
C LEU A 455 -2.43 -9.84 31.19
N GLU A 456 -2.76 -9.11 32.25
CA GLU A 456 -4.15 -8.85 32.67
C GLU A 456 -4.71 -7.55 32.06
N SER A 457 -3.90 -6.49 32.07
CA SER A 457 -4.29 -5.19 31.56
C SER A 457 -3.18 -4.60 30.67
N PRO A 458 -3.40 -4.52 29.36
CA PRO A 458 -2.44 -3.91 28.47
C PRO A 458 -2.49 -2.38 28.59
N GLY A 459 -1.34 -1.72 28.33
CA GLY A 459 -1.23 -0.26 28.35
C GLY A 459 0.21 0.19 28.52
N LEU A 460 0.44 1.51 28.55
CA LEU A 460 1.74 2.07 28.87
C LEU A 460 2.19 1.67 30.29
N ALA A 461 1.23 1.58 31.22
CA ALA A 461 1.39 0.98 32.52
C ALA A 461 0.64 -0.35 32.50
N SER A 462 1.35 -1.44 32.22
CA SER A 462 0.75 -2.78 32.07
C SER A 462 0.69 -3.53 33.39
N MET A 463 -0.35 -4.34 33.57
CA MET A 463 -0.50 -5.22 34.72
C MET A 463 -0.43 -6.68 34.28
N TRP A 464 0.34 -7.45 35.02
CA TRP A 464 0.62 -8.86 34.77
C TRP A 464 0.30 -9.66 36.01
N ARG A 465 -0.24 -10.87 35.86
CA ARG A 465 -0.57 -11.76 36.94
C ARG A 465 0.31 -12.98 36.94
N ILE A 466 0.96 -13.22 38.07
CA ILE A 466 1.70 -14.47 38.34
C ILE A 466 0.68 -15.53 38.76
N SER A 467 0.80 -16.72 38.20
CA SER A 467 0.00 -17.89 38.54
C SER A 467 0.87 -19.15 38.58
N ASP A 468 0.33 -20.23 39.14
CA ASP A 468 0.99 -21.56 39.09
C ASP A 468 1.29 -21.96 37.63
N ALA A 469 0.38 -21.68 36.71
CA ALA A 469 0.55 -22.04 35.31
C ALA A 469 1.65 -21.22 34.64
N SER A 470 1.74 -19.91 34.91
CA SER A 470 2.77 -19.05 34.33
C SER A 470 4.18 -19.38 34.89
N LEU A 471 4.31 -19.64 36.18
CA LEU A 471 5.61 -20.04 36.74
C LEU A 471 6.03 -21.45 36.31
N LYS A 472 5.10 -22.41 36.13
CA LYS A 472 5.44 -23.70 35.53
C LYS A 472 5.96 -23.54 34.11
N ARG A 473 5.31 -22.70 33.30
CA ARG A 473 5.79 -22.34 31.95
C ARG A 473 7.22 -21.77 31.98
N ALA A 474 7.52 -20.88 32.95
CA ALA A 474 8.86 -20.34 33.12
C ALA A 474 9.90 -21.43 33.46
N LEU A 475 9.55 -22.35 34.36
CA LEU A 475 10.42 -23.49 34.71
C LEU A 475 10.61 -24.43 33.51
N ASP A 476 9.57 -24.68 32.70
CA ASP A 476 9.65 -25.48 31.46
C ASP A 476 10.54 -24.82 30.41
N ARG A 477 10.61 -23.47 30.37
CA ARG A 477 11.48 -22.68 29.49
C ARG A 477 12.91 -22.53 30.00
N GLY A 478 13.25 -23.20 31.11
CA GLY A 478 14.63 -23.32 31.65
C GLY A 478 14.98 -22.32 32.73
N HIS A 479 14.05 -21.53 33.24
CA HIS A 479 14.29 -20.80 34.47
C HIS A 479 14.37 -21.78 35.66
N ASP A 480 15.23 -21.49 36.63
CA ASP A 480 15.27 -22.21 37.90
C ASP A 480 14.92 -21.28 39.07
N ALA A 481 14.74 -21.83 40.26
CA ALA A 481 14.35 -21.06 41.42
C ALA A 481 15.35 -19.94 41.73
N ASP A 482 16.67 -20.23 41.65
CA ASP A 482 17.73 -19.27 41.99
C ASP A 482 17.76 -18.11 40.99
N SER A 483 17.62 -18.40 39.71
CA SER A 483 17.53 -17.39 38.64
C SER A 483 16.29 -16.50 38.80
N LEU A 484 15.11 -17.09 39.09
CA LEU A 484 13.89 -16.35 39.32
C LEU A 484 13.99 -15.46 40.57
N HIS A 485 14.48 -15.99 41.70
CA HIS A 485 14.69 -15.18 42.91
C HIS A 485 15.66 -14.01 42.67
N THR A 486 16.73 -14.25 41.92
CA THR A 486 17.72 -13.23 41.58
C THR A 486 17.07 -12.16 40.69
N TRP A 487 16.32 -12.59 39.70
CA TRP A 487 15.62 -11.67 38.76
C TRP A 487 14.59 -10.82 39.51
N PHE A 488 13.71 -11.41 40.33
CA PHE A 488 12.76 -10.67 41.14
C PHE A 488 13.42 -9.64 42.05
N LYS A 489 14.52 -10.02 42.69
CA LYS A 489 15.28 -9.13 43.59
C LYS A 489 15.88 -7.92 42.83
N GLN A 490 16.26 -8.10 41.57
CA GLN A 490 16.85 -7.06 40.74
C GLN A 490 15.81 -6.12 40.10
N HIS A 491 14.63 -6.66 39.74
CA HIS A 491 13.66 -5.97 38.93
C HIS A 491 12.41 -5.51 39.70
N ILE A 492 12.21 -5.92 40.97
CA ILE A 492 11.09 -5.44 41.77
C ILE A 492 11.49 -4.23 42.59
N MET A 493 10.72 -3.15 42.46
CA MET A 493 10.85 -1.96 43.34
C MET A 493 10.34 -2.28 44.73
N GLY A 494 11.24 -2.31 45.69
CA GLY A 494 10.93 -2.65 47.08
C GLY A 494 11.13 -4.10 47.43
N GLU A 495 10.34 -4.63 48.39
CA GLU A 495 10.43 -6.03 48.80
C GLU A 495 9.57 -6.95 47.92
N VAL A 496 10.14 -8.11 47.55
CA VAL A 496 9.38 -9.14 46.83
C VAL A 496 8.35 -9.77 47.78
N PRO A 497 7.07 -9.82 47.44
CA PRO A 497 6.04 -10.43 48.28
C PRO A 497 6.36 -11.89 48.61
N GLN A 498 6.19 -12.30 49.86
CA GLN A 498 6.45 -13.67 50.32
C GLN A 498 5.65 -14.72 49.54
N ALA A 499 4.43 -14.38 49.09
CA ALA A 499 3.61 -15.27 48.28
C ALA A 499 4.30 -15.69 46.97
N ILE A 500 5.01 -14.77 46.31
CA ILE A 500 5.75 -15.06 45.06
C ILE A 500 6.93 -15.97 45.36
N THR A 501 7.73 -15.66 46.37
CA THR A 501 8.89 -16.49 46.76
C THR A 501 8.46 -17.90 47.17
N PHE A 502 7.38 -18.02 47.97
CA PHE A 502 6.83 -19.31 48.36
C PHE A 502 6.36 -20.14 47.16
N LEU A 503 5.65 -19.50 46.20
CA LEU A 503 5.16 -20.19 45.01
C LEU A 503 6.30 -20.68 44.11
N ILE A 504 7.36 -19.90 43.94
CA ILE A 504 8.58 -20.32 43.20
C ILE A 504 9.20 -21.54 43.86
N ASP A 505 9.41 -21.53 45.20
CA ASP A 505 10.03 -22.61 45.93
C ASP A 505 9.17 -23.89 45.91
N ASP A 506 7.85 -23.77 46.00
CA ASP A 506 6.95 -24.92 46.00
C ASP A 506 6.90 -25.59 44.62
N LEU A 507 6.76 -24.80 43.54
CA LEU A 507 6.73 -25.33 42.18
C LEU A 507 8.09 -25.92 41.77
N SER A 508 9.20 -25.26 42.07
CA SER A 508 10.54 -25.76 41.71
C SER A 508 10.89 -27.09 42.39
N ARG A 509 10.33 -27.35 43.57
CA ARG A 509 10.57 -28.60 44.30
C ARG A 509 9.88 -29.81 43.64
N THR A 510 8.76 -29.56 42.94
CA THR A 510 7.99 -30.61 42.22
C THR A 510 8.36 -30.68 40.74
N HIS A 511 8.91 -29.61 40.19
CA HIS A 511 9.33 -29.51 38.79
C HIS A 511 10.58 -30.36 38.53
N GLY A 512 10.60 -31.14 37.46
CA GLY A 512 11.74 -31.95 37.07
C GLY A 512 11.94 -33.22 37.89
N ALA A 513 10.89 -33.72 38.56
CA ALA A 513 10.92 -35.02 39.23
C ALA A 513 11.23 -36.17 38.25
N ILE A 514 10.89 -36.01 36.99
CA ILE A 514 11.31 -36.87 35.88
C ILE A 514 12.40 -36.17 35.08
N ARG A 515 13.53 -36.84 34.86
CA ARG A 515 14.64 -36.31 34.09
C ARG A 515 14.89 -37.18 32.85
N ALA A 516 14.90 -36.59 31.68
CA ALA A 516 15.16 -37.25 30.43
C ALA A 516 16.47 -36.77 29.81
N GLY A 517 17.26 -37.68 29.28
CA GLY A 517 18.55 -37.38 28.68
C GLY A 517 18.82 -38.27 27.45
N SER A 518 19.84 -38.02 26.68
CA SER A 518 20.05 -38.73 25.43
C SER A 518 20.82 -40.03 25.55
N ALA A 519 20.25 -41.11 24.96
CA ALA A 519 20.88 -42.37 24.67
C ALA A 519 20.58 -42.97 23.26
N LEU A 520 19.59 -43.02 22.56
CA LEU A 520 18.77 -42.03 21.88
C LEU A 520 18.10 -41.07 22.89
N SER A 521 17.41 -41.60 23.91
CA SER A 521 17.09 -40.86 25.13
C SER A 521 16.90 -41.77 26.33
N TYR A 522 17.10 -41.30 27.55
CA TYR A 522 16.83 -42.04 28.77
C TYR A 522 15.97 -41.21 29.73
N ILE A 523 15.27 -41.89 30.63
CA ILE A 523 14.59 -41.28 31.75
C ILE A 523 15.16 -41.79 33.03
N ARG A 524 15.42 -40.90 33.99
CA ARG A 524 15.74 -41.20 35.38
C ARG A 524 14.70 -40.57 36.30
N CYS A 525 14.04 -41.40 37.11
CA CYS A 525 13.03 -40.93 38.04
C CYS A 525 13.28 -41.56 39.43
N ALA A 526 13.27 -40.72 40.47
CA ALA A 526 13.47 -41.20 41.84
C ALA A 526 12.27 -42.01 42.36
N ASP A 527 11.09 -41.82 41.82
CA ASP A 527 9.85 -42.54 42.12
C ASP A 527 9.56 -43.62 41.06
N PRO A 528 9.69 -44.92 41.40
CA PRO A 528 9.43 -46.01 40.51
C PRO A 528 7.95 -46.05 40.00
N ALA A 529 7.00 -45.59 40.82
CA ALA A 529 5.59 -45.56 40.43
C ALA A 529 5.35 -44.53 39.34
N LEU A 530 5.97 -43.37 39.43
CA LEU A 530 5.90 -42.32 38.40
C LEU A 530 6.60 -42.75 37.12
N LEU A 531 7.72 -43.50 37.20
CA LEU A 531 8.36 -44.06 36.01
C LEU A 531 7.50 -45.12 35.31
N ALA A 532 6.76 -45.93 36.08
CA ALA A 532 5.84 -46.90 35.52
C ALA A 532 4.67 -46.20 34.76
N VAL A 533 4.13 -45.11 35.32
CA VAL A 533 3.11 -44.28 34.62
C VAL A 533 3.67 -43.68 33.35
N ALA A 534 4.89 -43.17 33.38
CA ALA A 534 5.54 -42.63 32.17
C ALA A 534 5.68 -43.70 31.07
N ALA A 535 5.96 -44.96 31.46
CA ALA A 535 6.10 -46.07 30.50
C ALA A 535 4.77 -46.56 29.90
N GLU A 536 3.62 -46.18 30.44
CA GLU A 536 2.33 -46.43 29.85
C GLU A 536 1.97 -45.44 28.75
N HIS A 537 2.62 -44.28 28.74
CA HIS A 537 2.27 -43.16 27.82
C HIS A 537 3.32 -42.85 26.76
N ALA A 538 4.54 -43.35 26.91
CA ALA A 538 5.60 -43.16 25.94
C ALA A 538 6.33 -44.51 25.69
N ASP A 539 6.97 -44.66 24.51
CA ASP A 539 7.71 -45.87 24.17
C ASP A 539 9.00 -45.94 25.04
N LEU A 540 8.84 -46.51 26.20
CA LEU A 540 9.90 -46.63 27.22
C LEU A 540 10.18 -48.08 27.59
N ARG A 541 11.46 -48.41 27.61
CA ARG A 541 11.95 -49.68 28.18
C ARG A 541 12.59 -49.43 29.53
N ILE A 542 11.94 -49.90 30.59
CA ILE A 542 12.45 -49.79 31.96
C ILE A 542 13.70 -50.66 32.07
N LEU A 543 14.82 -50.06 32.45
CA LEU A 543 16.11 -50.75 32.66
C LEU A 543 16.38 -51.05 34.16
N ALA A 544 15.88 -50.19 35.02
CA ALA A 544 15.97 -50.31 36.46
C ALA A 544 14.73 -49.66 37.12
N PRO A 545 14.42 -49.88 38.41
CA PRO A 545 13.26 -49.26 39.04
C PRO A 545 13.19 -47.74 38.90
N THR A 546 14.32 -47.10 38.64
CA THR A 546 14.46 -45.64 38.57
C THR A 546 14.97 -45.15 37.19
N VAL A 547 15.17 -46.04 36.19
CA VAL A 547 15.75 -45.70 34.89
C VAL A 547 15.04 -46.43 33.75
N ALA A 548 14.67 -45.71 32.72
CA ALA A 548 14.16 -46.25 31.45
C ALA A 548 14.87 -45.60 30.27
N VAL A 549 14.86 -46.27 29.10
CA VAL A 549 15.38 -45.75 27.84
C VAL A 549 14.29 -45.71 26.79
N SER A 550 14.40 -44.79 25.85
CA SER A 550 13.46 -44.64 24.73
C SER A 550 14.21 -44.65 23.37
N PRO A 551 13.62 -45.25 22.34
CA PRO A 551 14.09 -45.12 20.97
C PRO A 551 13.76 -43.74 20.35
N LEU A 552 12.97 -42.90 21.04
CA LEU A 552 12.60 -41.57 20.59
C LEU A 552 13.75 -40.58 20.84
N PRO A 553 13.96 -39.59 19.95
CA PRO A 553 14.80 -38.44 20.25
C PRO A 553 14.28 -37.68 21.46
N LEU A 554 15.19 -37.09 22.26
CA LEU A 554 14.86 -36.44 23.53
C LEU A 554 13.73 -35.40 23.44
N PRO A 555 13.67 -34.47 22.41
CA PRO A 555 12.57 -33.52 22.30
C PRO A 555 11.21 -34.20 22.16
N ARG A 556 11.14 -35.27 21.34
CA ARG A 556 9.91 -36.02 21.12
C ARG A 556 9.44 -36.78 22.35
N LEU A 557 10.39 -37.37 23.08
CA LEU A 557 10.09 -38.03 24.33
C LEU A 557 9.53 -37.08 25.38
N LEU A 558 10.14 -35.90 25.53
CA LEU A 558 9.64 -34.85 26.42
C LEU A 558 8.21 -34.42 26.04
N HIS A 559 7.96 -34.25 24.75
CA HIS A 559 6.64 -33.89 24.28
C HIS A 559 5.56 -34.94 24.58
N GLU A 560 5.85 -36.24 24.38
CA GLU A 560 4.91 -37.32 24.69
C GLU A 560 4.62 -37.40 26.21
N LEU A 561 5.63 -37.21 27.06
CA LEU A 561 5.48 -37.17 28.50
C LEU A 561 4.69 -35.98 29.00
N GLN A 562 4.92 -34.81 28.41
CA GLN A 562 4.15 -33.59 28.70
C GLN A 562 2.68 -33.72 28.26
N ALA A 563 2.43 -34.34 27.11
CA ALA A 563 1.06 -34.63 26.63
C ALA A 563 0.31 -35.59 27.58
N ALA A 564 1.04 -36.45 28.27
CA ALA A 564 0.53 -37.35 29.35
C ALA A 564 0.34 -36.65 30.70
N GLY A 565 0.61 -35.34 30.79
CA GLY A 565 0.47 -34.56 32.03
C GLY A 565 1.64 -34.70 33.00
N LEU A 566 2.75 -35.31 32.54
CA LEU A 566 3.99 -35.40 33.32
C LEU A 566 4.83 -34.15 33.08
N GLN A 567 5.77 -33.84 33.95
CA GLN A 567 6.65 -32.67 33.86
C GLN A 567 8.12 -33.13 33.81
N PRO A 568 8.62 -33.66 32.69
CA PRO A 568 9.99 -34.06 32.54
C PRO A 568 10.90 -32.83 32.36
N THR A 569 12.09 -32.87 32.95
CA THR A 569 13.17 -31.91 32.73
C THR A 569 14.30 -32.59 31.96
N ALA A 570 14.82 -31.95 30.91
CA ALA A 570 15.99 -32.43 30.22
C ALA A 570 17.25 -32.26 31.08
N GLU A 571 18.20 -33.20 30.97
CA GLU A 571 19.52 -33.12 31.62
C GLU A 571 20.64 -33.44 30.63
N ASP A 572 21.82 -32.85 30.84
CA ASP A 572 23.04 -33.15 30.09
C ASP A 572 23.74 -34.44 30.61
N ASP A 573 24.86 -34.80 29.98
CA ASP A 573 25.66 -35.95 30.34
C ASP A 573 26.23 -35.92 31.79
N HIS A 574 26.15 -34.76 32.44
CA HIS A 574 26.60 -34.52 33.80
C HIS A 574 25.42 -34.44 34.78
N GLY A 575 24.19 -34.55 34.32
CA GLY A 575 22.96 -34.49 35.12
C GLY A 575 22.55 -33.05 35.48
N ALA A 576 23.11 -32.05 34.80
CA ALA A 576 22.64 -30.66 34.88
C ALA A 576 21.40 -30.46 34.01
N SER A 577 20.43 -29.71 34.52
CA SER A 577 19.22 -29.39 33.72
C SER A 577 19.59 -28.54 32.52
N ILE A 578 19.17 -28.99 31.36
CA ILE A 578 19.33 -28.25 30.08
C ILE A 578 17.98 -27.87 29.54
N THR A 579 17.90 -26.72 28.90
CA THR A 579 16.74 -26.33 28.11
C THR A 579 16.89 -26.95 26.74
N ILE A 580 15.98 -27.85 26.36
CA ILE A 580 15.80 -28.20 24.95
C ILE A 580 14.71 -27.27 24.44
N ALA A 581 15.12 -26.11 23.96
CA ALA A 581 14.29 -25.38 23.03
C ALA A 581 14.41 -26.10 21.70
N ASP A 582 13.28 -26.53 21.12
CA ASP A 582 13.28 -26.89 19.70
C ASP A 582 13.83 -25.67 18.94
N GLU A 583 14.84 -25.91 18.08
CA GLU A 583 15.36 -24.82 17.26
C GLU A 583 14.17 -24.24 16.47
N PRO A 584 13.88 -22.94 16.60
CA PRO A 584 12.73 -22.36 15.94
C PRO A 584 12.86 -22.56 14.43
N THR A 585 11.78 -22.97 13.78
CA THR A 585 11.73 -23.07 12.32
C THR A 585 11.76 -21.68 11.72
N LEU A 586 12.94 -21.21 11.30
CA LEU A 586 13.11 -19.92 10.67
C LEU A 586 13.07 -20.06 9.15
N VAL A 587 12.37 -19.15 8.51
CA VAL A 587 12.26 -19.06 7.04
C VAL A 587 12.94 -17.79 6.52
N ARG A 588 13.22 -17.74 5.24
CA ARG A 588 13.73 -16.52 4.60
C ARG A 588 12.61 -15.51 4.45
N ALA A 589 12.92 -14.24 4.68
CA ALA A 589 12.00 -13.16 4.38
C ALA A 589 11.57 -13.22 2.91
N THR A 590 10.28 -13.04 2.67
CA THR A 590 9.77 -12.90 1.29
C THR A 590 10.36 -11.61 0.72
N PRO A 591 11.07 -11.64 -0.43
CA PRO A 591 11.65 -10.42 -0.97
C PRO A 591 10.55 -9.38 -1.19
N SER A 592 10.59 -8.28 -0.45
CA SER A 592 9.72 -7.15 -0.75
C SER A 592 10.14 -6.58 -2.10
N SER A 593 9.36 -6.84 -3.14
CA SER A 593 9.55 -6.27 -4.47
C SER A 593 9.09 -4.80 -4.51
N LEU A 594 9.48 -4.01 -3.52
CA LEU A 594 9.37 -2.56 -3.64
C LEU A 594 10.28 -2.17 -4.80
N PRO A 595 9.74 -1.69 -5.93
CA PRO A 595 10.59 -0.98 -6.86
C PRO A 595 11.17 0.17 -6.05
N ARG A 596 12.47 0.11 -5.77
CA ARG A 596 13.20 1.27 -5.26
C ARG A 596 12.95 2.36 -6.31
N THR A 597 12.09 3.31 -5.98
CA THR A 597 12.07 4.57 -6.70
C THR A 597 13.50 5.08 -6.54
N ALA A 598 14.26 5.12 -7.65
CA ALA A 598 15.60 5.62 -7.60
C ALA A 598 15.48 7.07 -7.10
N SER A 599 15.74 7.30 -5.83
CA SER A 599 15.86 8.64 -5.30
C SER A 599 17.18 9.19 -5.87
N LEU A 600 17.06 10.15 -6.74
CA LEU A 600 18.22 10.86 -7.27
C LEU A 600 18.84 11.63 -6.10
N SER A 601 20.11 11.37 -5.81
CA SER A 601 20.85 12.18 -4.84
C SER A 601 21.03 13.60 -5.37
N ASN A 602 21.22 14.59 -4.49
CA ASN A 602 21.50 15.96 -4.90
C ASN A 602 22.69 16.01 -5.88
N GLY A 603 23.73 15.19 -5.66
CA GLY A 603 24.88 15.08 -6.56
C GLY A 603 24.53 14.53 -7.95
N ASP A 604 23.55 13.64 -8.06
CA ASP A 604 23.07 13.13 -9.36
C ASP A 604 22.25 14.19 -10.09
N VAL A 605 21.43 14.94 -9.35
CA VAL A 605 20.67 16.08 -9.89
C VAL A 605 21.60 17.12 -10.48
N ASP A 606 22.69 17.48 -9.77
CA ASP A 606 23.68 18.45 -10.27
C ASP A 606 24.41 17.95 -11.53
N LYS A 607 24.75 16.67 -11.60
CA LYS A 607 25.34 16.05 -12.80
C LYS A 607 24.37 16.09 -14.00
N ILE A 608 23.08 15.80 -13.78
CA ILE A 608 22.05 15.84 -14.82
C ILE A 608 21.90 17.27 -15.35
N VAL A 609 21.82 18.27 -14.45
CA VAL A 609 21.71 19.68 -14.81
C VAL A 609 22.94 20.14 -15.62
N ALA A 610 24.14 19.76 -15.18
CA ALA A 610 25.38 20.10 -15.91
C ALA A 610 25.45 19.45 -17.30
N ALA A 611 25.04 18.16 -17.40
CA ALA A 611 25.05 17.44 -18.68
C ALA A 611 24.05 18.05 -19.68
N LEU A 612 22.85 18.42 -19.27
CA LEU A 612 21.85 19.04 -20.14
C LEU A 612 22.29 20.46 -20.55
N ASN A 613 22.88 21.25 -19.65
CA ASN A 613 23.39 22.59 -19.97
C ASN A 613 24.61 22.58 -20.94
N SER A 614 25.34 21.49 -21.00
CA SER A 614 26.43 21.31 -21.97
C SER A 614 25.95 20.82 -23.34
N ASP A 615 24.69 20.44 -23.49
CA ASP A 615 24.12 19.98 -24.77
C ASP A 615 23.93 21.13 -25.76
N THR A 616 24.75 21.15 -26.81
CA THR A 616 24.68 22.12 -27.92
C THR A 616 23.97 21.59 -29.17
N SER A 617 23.36 20.39 -29.10
CA SER A 617 22.71 19.76 -30.24
C SER A 617 21.51 20.60 -30.73
N GLN A 618 21.40 20.77 -32.06
CA GLN A 618 20.25 21.49 -32.65
C GLN A 618 18.99 20.68 -32.55
N PRO A 619 17.78 21.31 -32.45
CA PRO A 619 16.54 20.62 -32.44
C PRO A 619 16.39 19.73 -33.67
N SER A 620 16.24 18.42 -33.48
CA SER A 620 15.94 17.51 -34.60
C SER A 620 14.54 17.82 -35.12
N GLY A 621 14.39 17.89 -36.45
CA GLY A 621 13.14 18.21 -37.12
C GLY A 621 11.98 17.26 -36.71
N VAL A 622 10.76 17.73 -36.98
CA VAL A 622 9.47 17.15 -36.61
C VAL A 622 9.41 15.63 -36.90
N SER A 623 9.21 14.82 -35.89
CA SER A 623 9.05 13.36 -35.96
C SER A 623 7.62 13.00 -36.45
N GLU A 624 7.46 11.84 -37.12
CA GLU A 624 6.15 11.28 -37.56
C GLU A 624 5.09 11.16 -36.42
N ALA A 625 5.52 11.01 -35.17
CA ALA A 625 4.64 11.06 -33.99
C ALA A 625 3.87 12.36 -33.87
N SER A 626 4.40 13.47 -34.39
CA SER A 626 3.74 14.78 -34.33
C SER A 626 2.50 14.90 -35.22
N THR A 627 2.44 14.20 -36.35
CA THR A 627 1.30 14.27 -37.29
C THR A 627 0.05 13.63 -36.68
N THR A 628 0.17 12.47 -36.07
CA THR A 628 -0.95 11.78 -35.41
C THR A 628 -1.43 12.55 -34.16
N ASP A 629 -0.50 13.09 -33.38
CA ASP A 629 -0.85 13.87 -32.18
C ASP A 629 -1.49 15.21 -32.56
N MET A 630 -1.03 15.86 -33.63
CA MET A 630 -1.64 17.07 -34.19
C MET A 630 -3.07 16.79 -34.64
N LEU A 631 -3.33 15.67 -35.32
CA LEU A 631 -4.67 15.30 -35.76
C LEU A 631 -5.59 14.97 -34.59
N ARG A 632 -5.10 14.30 -33.54
CA ARG A 632 -5.87 14.04 -32.32
C ARG A 632 -6.20 15.34 -31.58
N ALA A 633 -5.25 16.26 -31.50
CA ALA A 633 -5.43 17.55 -30.87
C ALA A 633 -6.46 18.41 -31.68
N ALA A 634 -6.34 18.39 -33.01
CA ALA A 634 -7.32 19.07 -33.91
C ALA A 634 -8.73 18.48 -33.78
N ALA A 635 -8.85 17.16 -33.61
CA ALA A 635 -10.13 16.49 -33.37
C ALA A 635 -10.76 16.93 -32.04
N ARG A 636 -9.97 16.97 -30.95
CA ARG A 636 -10.44 17.44 -29.63
C ARG A 636 -10.93 18.90 -29.68
N ALA A 637 -10.12 19.77 -30.30
CA ALA A 637 -10.40 21.20 -30.38
C ALA A 637 -11.37 21.59 -31.53
N ARG A 638 -11.81 20.62 -32.32
CA ARG A 638 -12.65 20.85 -33.54
C ARG A 638 -12.07 21.89 -34.49
N ARG A 639 -10.73 21.90 -34.62
CA ARG A 639 -10.01 22.85 -35.48
C ARG A 639 -9.87 22.30 -36.88
N ARG A 640 -9.90 23.22 -37.85
CA ARG A 640 -9.63 22.91 -39.26
C ARG A 640 -8.16 22.62 -39.44
N VAL A 641 -7.87 21.57 -40.22
CA VAL A 641 -6.51 21.22 -40.64
C VAL A 641 -6.48 20.98 -42.13
N LYS A 642 -5.41 21.36 -42.75
CA LYS A 642 -5.10 21.01 -44.13
C LYS A 642 -4.32 19.70 -44.10
N VAL A 643 -4.89 18.67 -44.71
CA VAL A 643 -4.27 17.32 -44.78
C VAL A 643 -3.87 17.07 -46.24
N GLU A 644 -2.59 16.75 -46.41
CA GLU A 644 -2.08 16.26 -47.69
C GLU A 644 -1.91 14.74 -47.57
N TYR A 645 -2.48 14.00 -48.52
CA TYR A 645 -2.40 12.54 -48.52
C TYR A 645 -2.32 11.98 -49.94
N ALA A 646 -1.70 10.81 -50.08
CA ALA A 646 -1.65 10.07 -51.33
C ALA A 646 -2.83 9.09 -51.45
N ASP A 647 -3.54 9.08 -52.59
CA ASP A 647 -4.60 8.12 -52.84
C ASP A 647 -4.06 6.69 -53.16
N SER A 648 -4.97 5.78 -53.58
CA SER A 648 -4.59 4.41 -53.92
C SER A 648 -3.74 4.28 -55.19
N GLN A 649 -3.70 5.33 -56.01
CA GLN A 649 -2.96 5.43 -57.26
C GLN A 649 -1.66 6.24 -57.10
N GLY A 650 -1.39 6.74 -55.88
CA GLY A 650 -0.22 7.56 -55.62
C GLY A 650 -0.39 9.07 -55.95
N ALA A 651 -1.56 9.51 -56.37
CA ALA A 651 -1.83 10.94 -56.63
C ALA A 651 -1.96 11.69 -55.30
N GLN A 652 -1.33 12.86 -55.20
CA GLN A 652 -1.38 13.71 -54.03
C GLN A 652 -2.67 14.53 -54.00
N HIS A 653 -3.39 14.48 -52.91
CA HIS A 653 -4.59 15.25 -52.63
C HIS A 653 -4.39 16.14 -51.41
N THR A 654 -4.97 17.34 -51.49
CA THR A 654 -5.00 18.29 -50.39
C THR A 654 -6.44 18.59 -50.03
N LEU A 655 -6.81 18.38 -48.79
CA LEU A 655 -8.14 18.64 -48.25
C LEU A 655 -8.05 19.50 -46.98
N THR A 656 -8.99 20.42 -46.85
CA THR A 656 -9.22 21.12 -45.60
C THR A 656 -10.35 20.40 -44.86
N VAL A 657 -10.00 19.78 -43.72
CA VAL A 657 -10.92 18.93 -42.99
C VAL A 657 -10.96 19.31 -41.50
N ILE A 658 -12.08 18.99 -40.85
CA ILE A 658 -12.18 18.96 -39.40
C ILE A 658 -12.04 17.49 -38.98
N PRO A 659 -10.92 17.07 -38.34
CA PRO A 659 -10.81 15.70 -37.87
C PRO A 659 -11.89 15.42 -36.80
N LEU A 660 -12.57 14.29 -36.91
CA LEU A 660 -13.62 13.86 -36.00
C LEU A 660 -13.07 12.79 -35.03
N THR A 661 -12.41 11.80 -35.59
CA THR A 661 -11.76 10.76 -34.82
C THR A 661 -10.44 10.33 -35.46
N VAL A 662 -9.48 9.97 -34.61
CA VAL A 662 -8.19 9.39 -35.02
C VAL A 662 -8.05 8.04 -34.30
N SER A 663 -8.36 6.99 -35.06
CA SER A 663 -8.26 5.60 -34.62
C SER A 663 -6.95 4.96 -35.08
N VAL A 664 -6.69 3.72 -34.66
CA VAL A 664 -5.48 3.00 -35.10
C VAL A 664 -5.45 2.87 -36.62
N GLY A 665 -4.57 3.62 -37.25
CA GLY A 665 -4.33 3.59 -38.70
C GLY A 665 -5.28 4.39 -39.59
N VAL A 666 -6.30 5.10 -39.05
CA VAL A 666 -7.31 5.80 -39.84
C VAL A 666 -7.78 7.10 -39.18
N ILE A 667 -8.06 8.12 -39.99
CA ILE A 667 -8.71 9.37 -39.60
C ILE A 667 -10.09 9.40 -40.22
N ASP A 668 -11.13 9.61 -39.43
CA ASP A 668 -12.43 10.06 -39.89
C ASP A 668 -12.51 11.57 -39.76
N ALA A 669 -12.73 12.28 -40.83
CA ALA A 669 -12.73 13.76 -40.88
C ALA A 669 -13.86 14.29 -41.71
N GLN A 670 -14.42 15.43 -41.32
CA GLN A 670 -15.42 16.15 -42.10
C GLN A 670 -14.71 17.09 -43.09
N ASP A 671 -14.90 16.88 -44.37
CA ASP A 671 -14.44 17.77 -45.40
C ASP A 671 -15.22 19.10 -45.34
N THR A 672 -14.51 20.21 -45.21
CA THR A 672 -15.13 21.54 -45.06
C THR A 672 -15.81 22.04 -46.33
N ALA A 673 -15.43 21.53 -47.50
CA ALA A 673 -16.02 21.93 -48.79
C ALA A 673 -17.30 21.16 -49.09
N THR A 674 -17.32 19.85 -48.85
CA THR A 674 -18.44 18.97 -49.18
C THR A 674 -19.33 18.63 -48.00
N GLN A 675 -18.93 18.99 -46.79
CA GLN A 675 -19.60 18.64 -45.52
C GLN A 675 -19.73 17.12 -45.27
N ARG A 676 -19.10 16.29 -46.10
CA ARG A 676 -19.14 14.83 -45.96
C ARG A 676 -18.04 14.31 -45.06
N VAL A 677 -18.34 13.24 -44.33
CA VAL A 677 -17.33 12.51 -43.55
C VAL A 677 -16.54 11.63 -44.52
N ILE A 678 -15.25 11.83 -44.51
CA ILE A 678 -14.27 11.07 -45.30
C ILE A 678 -13.34 10.29 -44.37
N ARG A 679 -12.89 9.13 -44.85
CA ARG A 679 -11.97 8.26 -44.15
C ARG A 679 -10.62 8.24 -44.85
N ILE A 680 -9.57 8.69 -44.14
CA ILE A 680 -8.21 8.79 -44.66
C ILE A 680 -7.29 7.83 -43.86
N PRO A 681 -6.62 6.88 -44.53
CA PRO A 681 -5.64 6.04 -43.85
C PRO A 681 -4.43 6.86 -43.39
N LEU A 682 -4.04 6.81 -42.09
CA LEU A 682 -2.93 7.57 -41.53
C LEU A 682 -1.60 7.34 -42.28
N ARG A 683 -1.35 6.12 -42.74
CA ARG A 683 -0.15 5.76 -43.52
C ARG A 683 -0.03 6.48 -44.86
N ARG A 684 -1.11 7.10 -45.31
CA ARG A 684 -1.16 7.87 -46.59
C ARG A 684 -1.05 9.38 -46.40
N VAL A 685 -1.12 9.84 -45.17
CA VAL A 685 -1.01 11.25 -44.83
C VAL A 685 0.46 11.63 -44.90
N THR A 686 0.77 12.62 -45.73
CA THR A 686 2.13 13.14 -45.93
C THR A 686 2.40 14.37 -45.08
N THR A 687 1.41 15.28 -44.98
CA THR A 687 1.56 16.53 -44.24
C THR A 687 0.24 16.94 -43.60
N VAL A 688 0.32 17.49 -42.40
CA VAL A 688 -0.84 18.12 -41.71
C VAL A 688 -0.44 19.51 -41.26
N THR A 689 -1.22 20.51 -41.63
CA THR A 689 -1.02 21.89 -41.20
C THR A 689 -2.32 22.48 -40.65
N LEU A 690 -2.22 23.29 -39.60
CA LEU A 690 -3.37 24.04 -39.08
C LEU A 690 -3.79 25.14 -40.04
N VAL A 691 -5.14 25.36 -40.16
CA VAL A 691 -5.74 26.39 -40.98
C VAL A 691 -6.40 27.44 -40.10
#